data_f39e71622badbf1605cabb30b9836395
#
_entry.id   f39e71622badbf1605cabb30b9836395
#
_cell.length_a   1.000
_cell.length_b   1.000
_cell.length_c   1.000
_cell.angle_alpha   90.00
_cell.angle_beta   90.00
_cell.angle_gamma   90.00
#
_symmetry.space_group_name_H-M   'P 1'
#
loop_
_entity.id
_entity.type
_entity.pdbx_description
1 polymer ?
#
loop_
_entity_poly.entity_id
_entity_poly.type
_entity_poly.pdbx_seq_one_letter_code
_entity_poly.pdbx_strand_id
1 'polypeptide(L)'
;MSTLRFLPWVRRGASSGIAQTEDVTKTNLSARAAFTLATTVNSGNAATVDVQLYGPGDIVGFDHAQIIRTEPKPQTGDFEPNYLAAIEFDLPDFVWLMTPANPKSGARLRPWICLVVVPLTADARLDPAAPLPVLSINSNAGRELPNLAESWAWAHAQVTGELTGTETLDSVLAGSRDRTLSRLVCPRRLEPDTPYLACVVPTTKGGAQAGLGQDVTTTDLTPAWTAGDSEVRLPVYFSWDFATGPAGDFESLARLLRPAAPPPGIGRADMDISDAGLGLGLTPDAPGSTLAFEGALESPGSAPGPWPEPPREPFRARLAELLDTPASLAAQDPSQPGVVAPPLYGGFHAARRTVPPGSPFWLRELNLDPRYRAAAGLGTQVVQDQQEQLMAAAWQQVGEIDKANDALRKAQLARATAERLHARHLQPLGAGELLQVTAPVHARVLMSPRTLELQVRESALPGAALSAPLRRIARPTGPTLRRAAPDVAPVVRPLVRRLNDGEIAAAGPRAAPDGTVELDAVADRLLPDRLRPFRNWLRHLIPLTVVVVLGLVLIALLLGLLASWIVAVVILALAVAVAIGALRLREQLYEWVQLAGVTTTALTPQSVAEAAPPPGWEPVAAGVRTLPAEAPATPAADAEVAARFRAAAEAKQQELRQLSDVPKEEQPVPLRLREVRETLLARLDPQLTVPAAVLSRLTLPPDWEPDDPIATIMAAPSFDTPMYEPLRDLAKAALLPGVADVEANTVTLLETNPRFIEAYMVGLNHELSRELLWREYPTDQRGSYFRQFWDPRGHVPAPQTEAEREALRDIAPIHTWPGRNHLGDNASHGNTAPLVLLICSDLLNRNPDAVIYATKADRRPNETGRAPLDPPVERYPLFRGTFPPNITFVGFDLTPEEVKGGPAPSGNDPDPGPGWFFVLQEHPTEPRFGFDETGSAQPASWADLSWEVVAVHDGHVSLADTHAALATAGSPLAAAWASDAGAFAVQTLQTPFRVAISADDMLA
;
A
#
# COMPACT_ATOMS: atom_id res chain seq x y z
N MET A 1 -18.35 -12.41 -7.69
CA MET A 1 -17.97 -11.96 -9.05
C MET A 1 -18.94 -10.89 -9.50
N SER A 2 -18.46 -9.82 -10.10
CA SER A 2 -19.34 -8.81 -10.70
C SER A 2 -20.10 -9.44 -11.87
N THR A 3 -21.42 -9.23 -11.93
CA THR A 3 -22.26 -9.73 -13.04
C THR A 3 -21.84 -9.02 -14.32
N LEU A 4 -21.42 -9.76 -15.34
CA LEU A 4 -21.09 -9.21 -16.67
C LEU A 4 -22.25 -9.44 -17.63
N ARG A 5 -22.58 -8.43 -18.42
CA ARG A 5 -23.57 -8.53 -19.50
C ARG A 5 -22.91 -8.12 -20.80
N PHE A 6 -22.94 -8.99 -21.79
CA PHE A 6 -22.40 -8.72 -23.11
C PHE A 6 -23.52 -8.38 -24.08
N LEU A 7 -23.31 -7.30 -24.82
CA LEU A 7 -24.28 -6.80 -25.81
C LEU A 7 -23.66 -6.93 -27.20
N PRO A 8 -24.40 -7.39 -28.18
CA PRO A 8 -23.89 -7.63 -29.54
C PRO A 8 -23.50 -6.35 -30.27
N TRP A 9 -24.07 -5.22 -29.90
CA TRP A 9 -23.75 -3.89 -30.39
C TRP A 9 -24.41 -2.82 -29.52
N VAL A 10 -23.91 -1.60 -29.60
CA VAL A 10 -24.47 -0.41 -28.95
C VAL A 10 -24.50 0.75 -29.94
N ARG A 11 -25.58 1.52 -29.92
CA ARG A 11 -25.73 2.78 -30.64
C ARG A 11 -26.18 3.88 -29.70
N ARG A 12 -25.56 5.04 -29.78
CA ARG A 12 -25.90 6.19 -28.94
C ARG A 12 -25.93 7.48 -29.75
N GLY A 13 -26.62 8.49 -29.25
CA GLY A 13 -26.68 9.82 -29.86
C GLY A 13 -27.16 9.79 -31.30
N ALA A 14 -26.53 10.55 -32.19
CA ALA A 14 -26.92 10.67 -33.60
C ALA A 14 -26.89 9.34 -34.37
N SER A 15 -26.00 8.42 -33.98
CA SER A 15 -25.89 7.11 -34.66
C SER A 15 -27.13 6.23 -34.45
N SER A 16 -27.91 6.43 -33.38
CA SER A 16 -29.17 5.71 -33.14
C SER A 16 -30.28 6.09 -34.17
N GLY A 17 -30.16 7.26 -34.78
CA GLY A 17 -31.08 7.76 -35.79
C GLY A 17 -30.84 7.28 -37.24
N ILE A 18 -29.79 6.46 -37.44
CA ILE A 18 -29.46 5.95 -38.79
C ILE A 18 -30.59 5.03 -39.28
N ALA A 19 -31.17 5.37 -40.40
CA ALA A 19 -32.25 4.58 -41.03
C ALA A 19 -31.72 3.43 -41.89
N GLN A 20 -30.53 3.55 -42.44
CA GLN A 20 -29.89 2.49 -43.22
C GLN A 20 -29.66 1.25 -42.36
N THR A 21 -30.11 0.10 -42.83
CA THR A 21 -29.95 -1.18 -42.13
C THR A 21 -28.99 -2.09 -42.87
N GLU A 22 -28.14 -2.77 -42.07
CA GLU A 22 -27.17 -3.73 -42.60
C GLU A 22 -27.73 -5.16 -42.63
N ASP A 23 -27.63 -5.79 -43.79
CA ASP A 23 -27.60 -7.25 -43.87
C ASP A 23 -26.12 -7.65 -43.99
N VAL A 24 -25.61 -8.43 -43.02
CA VAL A 24 -24.18 -8.80 -42.94
C VAL A 24 -23.66 -9.52 -44.18
N THR A 25 -24.54 -9.99 -45.05
CA THR A 25 -24.20 -10.60 -46.32
C THR A 25 -24.07 -9.60 -47.47
N LYS A 26 -24.45 -8.33 -47.28
CA LYS A 26 -24.43 -7.31 -48.33
C LYS A 26 -23.28 -6.34 -48.12
N THR A 27 -22.62 -5.96 -49.21
CA THR A 27 -21.48 -5.02 -49.24
C THR A 27 -21.81 -3.69 -49.89
N ASN A 28 -22.94 -3.59 -50.59
CA ASN A 28 -23.35 -2.41 -51.36
C ASN A 28 -24.09 -1.33 -50.56
N LEU A 29 -23.75 -1.18 -49.26
CA LEU A 29 -24.32 -0.16 -48.42
C LEU A 29 -23.53 1.13 -48.56
N SER A 30 -24.21 2.30 -48.42
CA SER A 30 -23.52 3.59 -48.45
C SER A 30 -22.46 3.69 -47.34
N ALA A 31 -21.27 4.15 -47.71
CA ALA A 31 -20.18 4.36 -46.76
C ALA A 31 -20.43 5.50 -45.75
N ARG A 32 -21.38 6.37 -46.03
CA ARG A 32 -21.85 7.42 -45.12
C ARG A 32 -23.34 7.30 -44.87
N ALA A 33 -23.74 7.36 -43.61
CA ALA A 33 -25.15 7.41 -43.24
C ALA A 33 -25.66 8.84 -43.19
N ALA A 34 -26.94 9.00 -43.41
CA ALA A 34 -27.64 10.24 -43.16
C ALA A 34 -28.78 10.02 -42.18
N PHE A 35 -29.10 11.01 -41.37
CA PHE A 35 -30.31 11.05 -40.59
C PHE A 35 -31.00 12.42 -40.73
N THR A 36 -32.29 12.44 -40.62
CA THR A 36 -33.08 13.66 -40.72
C THR A 36 -33.27 14.29 -39.36
N LEU A 37 -32.67 15.49 -39.14
CA LEU A 37 -32.89 16.27 -37.95
C LEU A 37 -34.14 17.14 -38.11
N ALA A 38 -35.17 16.84 -37.34
CA ALA A 38 -36.37 17.67 -37.26
C ALA A 38 -36.19 18.71 -36.13
N THR A 39 -36.18 19.99 -36.49
CA THR A 39 -36.10 21.11 -35.55
C THR A 39 -37.42 21.89 -35.57
N THR A 40 -38.01 22.09 -34.42
CA THR A 40 -39.23 22.93 -34.32
C THR A 40 -38.83 24.32 -33.82
N VAL A 41 -39.02 25.34 -34.65
CA VAL A 41 -38.73 26.75 -34.29
C VAL A 41 -40.06 27.44 -33.97
N ASN A 42 -40.16 28.02 -32.76
CA ASN A 42 -41.31 28.81 -32.30
C ASN A 42 -42.66 28.08 -32.44
N SER A 43 -42.83 26.93 -31.82
CA SER A 43 -44.11 26.20 -31.67
C SER A 43 -44.96 25.96 -32.92
N GLY A 44 -44.44 26.12 -34.14
CA GLY A 44 -45.29 25.90 -35.33
C GLY A 44 -44.59 25.56 -36.65
N ASN A 45 -43.35 25.86 -36.83
CA ASN A 45 -42.65 25.54 -38.09
C ASN A 45 -41.58 24.45 -37.84
N ALA A 46 -41.81 23.25 -38.35
CA ALA A 46 -40.83 22.21 -38.41
C ALA A 46 -39.89 22.39 -39.61
N ALA A 47 -38.62 22.55 -39.39
CA ALA A 47 -37.58 22.47 -40.43
C ALA A 47 -36.86 21.14 -40.31
N THR A 48 -36.78 20.43 -41.43
CA THR A 48 -35.99 19.18 -41.50
C THR A 48 -34.69 19.42 -42.25
N VAL A 49 -33.60 18.93 -41.73
CA VAL A 49 -32.29 18.98 -42.40
C VAL A 49 -31.69 17.57 -42.36
N ASP A 50 -31.26 17.08 -43.50
CA ASP A 50 -30.54 15.83 -43.60
C ASP A 50 -29.06 16.09 -43.27
N VAL A 51 -28.61 15.44 -42.22
CA VAL A 51 -27.23 15.50 -41.72
C VAL A 51 -26.50 14.23 -42.14
N GLN A 52 -25.39 14.38 -42.86
CA GLN A 52 -24.53 13.25 -43.17
C GLN A 52 -23.55 13.01 -42.01
N LEU A 53 -23.45 11.76 -41.59
CA LEU A 53 -22.50 11.33 -40.59
C LEU A 53 -21.15 10.90 -41.23
N TYR A 54 -20.07 11.09 -40.51
CA TYR A 54 -18.80 10.52 -40.92
C TYR A 54 -18.89 8.99 -40.98
N GLY A 55 -18.23 8.41 -41.98
CA GLY A 55 -18.10 6.97 -42.13
C GLY A 55 -16.64 6.54 -42.03
N PRO A 56 -16.34 5.25 -42.20
CA PRO A 56 -14.98 4.71 -42.07
C PRO A 56 -13.97 5.38 -43.01
N GLY A 57 -14.38 5.78 -44.21
CA GLY A 57 -13.53 6.47 -45.19
C GLY A 57 -13.18 7.93 -44.86
N ASP A 58 -13.72 8.49 -43.82
CA ASP A 58 -13.41 9.83 -43.35
C ASP A 58 -12.40 9.86 -42.20
N ILE A 59 -11.97 8.67 -41.68
CA ILE A 59 -11.19 8.54 -40.46
C ILE A 59 -9.76 8.17 -40.78
N VAL A 60 -8.81 8.96 -40.26
CA VAL A 60 -7.37 8.76 -40.40
C VAL A 60 -6.68 8.39 -39.08
N GLY A 61 -7.44 8.19 -38.03
CA GLY A 61 -6.93 7.81 -36.71
C GLY A 61 -7.95 8.06 -35.60
N PHE A 62 -7.64 7.63 -34.39
CA PHE A 62 -8.45 7.92 -33.18
C PHE A 62 -7.54 8.27 -32.00
N ASP A 63 -8.11 8.87 -30.97
CA ASP A 63 -7.39 9.18 -29.73
C ASP A 63 -7.13 7.90 -28.93
N HIS A 64 -5.86 7.59 -28.69
CA HIS A 64 -5.43 6.42 -27.93
C HIS A 64 -5.87 6.45 -26.45
N ALA A 65 -6.30 7.61 -25.92
CA ALA A 65 -6.95 7.71 -24.62
C ALA A 65 -8.30 6.94 -24.54
N GLN A 66 -8.85 6.55 -25.69
CA GLN A 66 -10.02 5.64 -25.73
C GLN A 66 -9.69 4.20 -25.38
N ILE A 67 -8.42 3.80 -25.42
CA ILE A 67 -7.98 2.43 -25.12
C ILE A 67 -7.83 2.33 -23.61
N ILE A 68 -8.59 1.42 -23.00
CA ILE A 68 -8.52 1.14 -21.57
C ILE A 68 -7.52 0.02 -21.31
N ARG A 69 -7.55 -1.04 -22.12
CA ARG A 69 -6.76 -2.24 -21.90
C ARG A 69 -6.46 -2.95 -23.22
N THR A 70 -5.31 -3.60 -23.25
CA THR A 70 -4.96 -4.62 -24.24
C THR A 70 -4.74 -5.95 -23.53
N GLU A 71 -5.15 -7.03 -24.16
CA GLU A 71 -4.89 -8.40 -23.72
C GLU A 71 -4.24 -9.16 -24.88
N PRO A 72 -3.00 -9.64 -24.76
CA PRO A 72 -2.08 -9.40 -23.65
C PRO A 72 -1.60 -7.95 -23.57
N LYS A 73 -0.98 -7.60 -22.42
CA LYS A 73 -0.30 -6.31 -22.27
C LYS A 73 0.87 -6.18 -23.25
N PRO A 74 1.24 -4.97 -23.68
CA PRO A 74 2.41 -4.78 -24.54
C PRO A 74 3.67 -5.41 -23.91
N GLN A 75 4.49 -6.04 -24.75
CA GLN A 75 5.75 -6.68 -24.38
C GLN A 75 5.62 -7.89 -23.43
N THR A 76 4.42 -8.46 -23.26
CA THR A 76 4.26 -9.76 -22.58
C THR A 76 5.02 -10.84 -23.36
N GLY A 77 5.84 -11.65 -22.68
CA GLY A 77 6.69 -12.67 -23.30
C GLY A 77 6.20 -14.12 -23.13
N ASP A 78 5.13 -14.33 -22.35
CA ASP A 78 4.66 -15.64 -21.89
C ASP A 78 3.13 -15.75 -21.90
N PHE A 79 2.47 -15.07 -22.84
CA PHE A 79 1.02 -15.13 -22.94
C PHE A 79 0.53 -16.56 -23.26
N GLU A 80 -0.53 -16.99 -22.59
CA GLU A 80 -1.10 -18.33 -22.80
C GLU A 80 -1.73 -18.47 -24.19
N PRO A 81 -1.35 -19.49 -24.97
CA PRO A 81 -1.81 -19.63 -26.38
C PRO A 81 -3.28 -19.92 -26.56
N ASN A 82 -3.97 -20.43 -25.52
CA ASN A 82 -5.38 -20.77 -25.51
C ASN A 82 -6.31 -19.55 -25.51
N TYR A 83 -5.81 -18.37 -25.13
CA TYR A 83 -6.59 -17.15 -25.12
C TYR A 83 -6.57 -16.41 -26.46
N LEU A 84 -7.65 -15.69 -26.73
CA LEU A 84 -7.80 -14.77 -27.83
C LEU A 84 -7.34 -13.36 -27.44
N ALA A 85 -6.50 -12.75 -28.25
CA ALA A 85 -6.10 -11.37 -28.02
C ALA A 85 -7.27 -10.41 -28.12
N ALA A 86 -7.30 -9.37 -27.27
CA ALA A 86 -8.40 -8.42 -27.19
C ALA A 86 -7.92 -6.98 -26.90
N ILE A 87 -8.76 -6.00 -27.24
CA ILE A 87 -8.57 -4.58 -26.89
C ILE A 87 -9.89 -3.97 -26.46
N GLU A 88 -9.85 -3.17 -25.41
CA GLU A 88 -10.99 -2.52 -24.77
C GLU A 88 -10.97 -1.01 -24.96
N PHE A 89 -12.15 -0.45 -25.20
CA PHE A 89 -12.36 0.99 -25.41
C PHE A 89 -13.35 1.56 -24.39
N ASP A 90 -13.12 2.78 -23.92
CA ASP A 90 -13.91 3.49 -22.90
C ASP A 90 -15.38 3.70 -23.33
N LEU A 91 -15.62 3.97 -24.59
CA LEU A 91 -16.98 4.18 -25.08
C LEU A 91 -17.64 2.84 -25.47
N PRO A 92 -18.83 2.49 -24.94
CA PRO A 92 -19.49 1.23 -25.24
C PRO A 92 -19.96 1.09 -26.68
N ASP A 93 -20.01 2.16 -27.47
CA ASP A 93 -20.35 2.17 -28.89
C ASP A 93 -19.17 2.45 -29.82
N PHE A 94 -17.92 2.57 -29.27
CA PHE A 94 -16.74 2.99 -30.02
C PHE A 94 -16.50 2.17 -31.29
N VAL A 95 -16.54 0.87 -31.15
CA VAL A 95 -16.23 -0.06 -32.27
C VAL A 95 -17.26 -0.01 -33.40
N TRP A 96 -18.44 0.58 -33.22
CA TRP A 96 -19.44 0.82 -34.22
C TRP A 96 -19.66 2.31 -34.52
N LEU A 97 -18.94 3.21 -33.89
CA LEU A 97 -19.19 4.66 -33.97
C LEU A 97 -19.25 5.15 -35.40
N MET A 98 -18.36 4.66 -36.27
CA MET A 98 -18.30 5.03 -37.70
C MET A 98 -18.99 4.04 -38.63
N THR A 99 -19.67 3.01 -38.11
CA THR A 99 -20.43 2.08 -38.92
C THR A 99 -21.68 2.79 -39.41
N PRO A 100 -21.93 2.91 -40.75
CA PRO A 100 -23.02 3.75 -41.29
C PRO A 100 -24.35 3.05 -41.37
N ALA A 101 -24.60 1.99 -40.64
CA ALA A 101 -25.83 1.22 -40.68
C ALA A 101 -26.24 0.71 -39.28
N ASN A 102 -27.53 0.43 -39.10
CA ASN A 102 -28.08 -0.35 -37.97
C ASN A 102 -28.31 -1.80 -38.39
N PRO A 103 -28.41 -2.76 -37.49
CA PRO A 103 -28.71 -4.15 -37.84
C PRO A 103 -30.12 -4.28 -38.37
N LYS A 104 -30.30 -5.09 -39.43
CA LYS A 104 -31.58 -5.29 -40.12
C LYS A 104 -32.56 -6.15 -39.32
N SER A 105 -32.07 -7.29 -38.84
CA SER A 105 -32.79 -8.23 -37.99
C SER A 105 -31.77 -9.08 -37.24
N GLY A 106 -32.10 -9.41 -35.99
CA GLY A 106 -31.09 -10.05 -35.15
C GLY A 106 -30.04 -9.07 -34.67
N ALA A 107 -29.07 -9.57 -33.94
CA ALA A 107 -28.11 -8.77 -33.17
C ALA A 107 -26.72 -8.68 -33.85
N ARG A 108 -26.65 -8.65 -35.20
CA ARG A 108 -25.38 -8.67 -35.93
C ARG A 108 -25.13 -7.34 -36.60
N LEU A 109 -24.06 -6.64 -36.19
CA LEU A 109 -23.61 -5.37 -36.77
C LEU A 109 -22.07 -5.40 -36.92
N ARG A 110 -21.57 -5.15 -38.14
CA ARG A 110 -20.13 -5.13 -38.38
C ARG A 110 -19.48 -3.88 -37.77
N PRO A 111 -18.35 -4.02 -37.04
CA PRO A 111 -17.60 -2.88 -36.57
C PRO A 111 -16.85 -2.19 -37.71
N TRP A 112 -16.50 -0.90 -37.56
CA TRP A 112 -15.72 -0.16 -38.57
C TRP A 112 -14.20 -0.45 -38.45
N ILE A 113 -13.75 -1.00 -37.31
CA ILE A 113 -12.39 -1.44 -37.06
C ILE A 113 -12.41 -2.90 -36.55
N CYS A 114 -11.31 -3.60 -36.70
CA CYS A 114 -11.10 -4.91 -36.08
C CYS A 114 -9.68 -5.05 -35.55
N LEU A 115 -9.50 -6.02 -34.66
CA LEU A 115 -8.22 -6.43 -34.16
C LEU A 115 -7.68 -7.59 -35.03
N VAL A 116 -6.49 -7.41 -35.58
CA VAL A 116 -5.75 -8.47 -36.26
C VAL A 116 -4.47 -8.77 -35.51
N VAL A 117 -4.10 -10.02 -35.43
CA VAL A 117 -2.86 -10.50 -34.79
C VAL A 117 -2.11 -11.34 -35.81
N VAL A 118 -0.89 -10.96 -36.11
CA VAL A 118 -0.03 -11.64 -37.06
C VAL A 118 1.30 -12.05 -36.44
N PRO A 119 1.86 -13.23 -36.77
CA PRO A 119 3.18 -13.58 -36.26
C PRO A 119 4.23 -12.63 -36.88
N LEU A 120 5.20 -12.26 -36.08
CA LEU A 120 6.32 -11.41 -36.51
C LEU A 120 7.26 -12.25 -37.39
N THR A 121 7.05 -12.16 -38.69
CA THR A 121 7.80 -12.87 -39.71
C THR A 121 8.38 -11.91 -40.76
N ALA A 122 9.18 -12.41 -41.68
CA ALA A 122 9.67 -11.59 -42.80
C ALA A 122 8.53 -11.13 -43.73
N ASP A 123 7.41 -11.87 -43.79
CA ASP A 123 6.28 -11.61 -44.65
C ASP A 123 5.26 -10.62 -44.04
N ALA A 124 5.16 -10.53 -42.69
CA ALA A 124 4.27 -9.60 -42.00
C ALA A 124 5.11 -8.62 -41.16
N ARG A 125 5.05 -7.33 -41.52
CA ARG A 125 5.83 -6.29 -40.86
C ARG A 125 5.06 -4.98 -40.73
N LEU A 126 5.42 -4.21 -39.73
CA LEU A 126 4.92 -2.85 -39.53
C LEU A 126 5.91 -1.85 -40.08
N ASP A 127 5.56 -1.22 -41.20
CA ASP A 127 6.38 -0.19 -41.84
C ASP A 127 6.01 1.19 -41.29
N PRO A 128 7.00 2.00 -40.87
CA PRO A 128 6.72 3.39 -40.50
C PRO A 128 6.35 4.16 -41.77
N ALA A 129 5.17 4.76 -41.78
CA ALA A 129 4.67 5.52 -42.91
C ALA A 129 3.86 6.74 -42.40
N ALA A 130 3.55 7.67 -43.31
CA ALA A 130 2.66 8.79 -43.00
C ALA A 130 1.43 8.67 -43.90
N PRO A 131 0.22 8.96 -43.37
CA PRO A 131 -0.10 9.52 -42.06
C PRO A 131 -0.06 8.52 -40.88
N LEU A 132 -0.14 7.21 -41.17
CA LEU A 132 -0.17 6.14 -40.17
C LEU A 132 0.88 5.06 -40.49
N PRO A 133 1.37 4.32 -39.48
CA PRO A 133 2.10 3.09 -39.73
C PRO A 133 1.28 2.12 -40.57
N VAL A 134 1.95 1.30 -41.37
CA VAL A 134 1.31 0.38 -42.33
C VAL A 134 1.69 -1.04 -42.00
N LEU A 135 0.72 -1.89 -41.76
CA LEU A 135 0.91 -3.34 -41.70
C LEU A 135 0.96 -3.85 -43.16
N SER A 136 2.13 -4.34 -43.56
CA SER A 136 2.37 -4.93 -44.89
C SER A 136 2.47 -6.44 -44.74
N ILE A 137 1.63 -7.18 -45.48
CA ILE A 137 1.65 -8.64 -45.56
C ILE A 137 1.89 -8.97 -47.02
N ASN A 138 3.07 -9.55 -47.34
CA ASN A 138 3.56 -9.69 -48.68
C ASN A 138 3.26 -11.05 -49.32
N SER A 139 2.76 -12.01 -48.55
CA SER A 139 2.34 -13.32 -49.08
C SER A 139 1.22 -13.92 -48.25
N ASN A 140 0.28 -14.61 -48.90
CA ASN A 140 -0.86 -15.27 -48.25
C ASN A 140 -1.69 -14.37 -47.30
N ALA A 141 -1.78 -13.08 -47.58
CA ALA A 141 -2.45 -12.09 -46.69
C ALA A 141 -3.88 -12.52 -46.35
N GLY A 142 -4.62 -13.08 -47.30
CA GLY A 142 -5.98 -13.57 -47.04
C GLY A 142 -6.06 -14.74 -46.05
N ARG A 143 -4.94 -15.42 -45.78
CA ARG A 143 -4.84 -16.49 -44.77
C ARG A 143 -4.30 -15.98 -43.43
N GLU A 144 -3.47 -14.95 -43.47
CA GLU A 144 -2.92 -14.35 -42.24
C GLU A 144 -3.91 -13.38 -41.55
N LEU A 145 -5.00 -13.04 -42.23
CA LEU A 145 -6.01 -12.13 -41.73
C LEU A 145 -7.38 -12.82 -41.56
N PRO A 146 -8.16 -12.47 -40.55
CA PRO A 146 -9.47 -13.08 -40.28
C PRO A 146 -10.49 -12.74 -41.36
N ASN A 147 -11.48 -13.62 -41.55
CA ASN A 147 -12.57 -13.41 -42.51
C ASN A 147 -13.50 -12.28 -42.07
N LEU A 148 -13.44 -11.11 -42.71
CA LEU A 148 -14.26 -9.94 -42.40
C LEU A 148 -15.77 -10.17 -42.49
N ALA A 149 -16.24 -11.21 -43.18
CA ALA A 149 -17.69 -11.55 -43.21
C ALA A 149 -18.20 -11.95 -41.80
N GLU A 150 -17.31 -12.45 -40.93
CA GLU A 150 -17.62 -12.83 -39.56
C GLU A 150 -17.26 -11.74 -38.51
N SER A 151 -16.77 -10.56 -38.95
CA SER A 151 -16.31 -9.49 -38.08
C SER A 151 -17.36 -8.98 -37.07
N TRP A 152 -18.61 -9.18 -37.35
CA TRP A 152 -19.72 -8.85 -36.45
C TRP A 152 -19.66 -9.64 -35.12
N ALA A 153 -19.06 -10.81 -35.08
CA ALA A 153 -18.98 -11.66 -33.89
C ALA A 153 -17.84 -11.24 -32.94
N TRP A 154 -16.81 -10.55 -33.48
CA TRP A 154 -15.58 -10.25 -32.72
C TRP A 154 -15.60 -8.86 -32.06
N ALA A 155 -16.77 -8.22 -32.08
CA ALA A 155 -16.99 -6.93 -31.44
C ALA A 155 -18.21 -6.98 -30.54
N HIS A 156 -18.06 -6.69 -29.26
CA HIS A 156 -19.17 -6.63 -28.30
C HIS A 156 -19.00 -5.47 -27.32
N ALA A 157 -20.14 -5.04 -26.73
CA ALA A 157 -20.09 -4.14 -25.59
C ALA A 157 -20.32 -4.92 -24.30
N GLN A 158 -19.79 -4.41 -23.20
CA GLN A 158 -19.94 -4.99 -21.88
C GLN A 158 -20.56 -3.98 -20.91
N VAL A 159 -21.46 -4.46 -20.05
CA VAL A 159 -21.95 -3.75 -18.88
C VAL A 159 -21.61 -4.55 -17.64
N THR A 160 -20.94 -3.91 -16.69
CA THR A 160 -20.49 -4.54 -15.44
C THR A 160 -21.45 -4.19 -14.29
N GLY A 161 -21.77 -5.18 -13.48
CA GLY A 161 -22.64 -5.05 -12.31
C GLY A 161 -24.11 -5.26 -12.58
N GLU A 162 -24.88 -5.42 -11.52
CA GLU A 162 -26.34 -5.61 -11.59
C GLU A 162 -27.07 -4.28 -11.79
N LEU A 163 -28.21 -4.33 -12.48
CA LEU A 163 -29.11 -3.20 -12.57
C LEU A 163 -29.88 -3.07 -11.25
N THR A 164 -29.71 -1.95 -10.56
CA THR A 164 -30.29 -1.71 -9.24
C THR A 164 -31.47 -0.74 -9.32
N GLY A 165 -32.54 -1.02 -8.58
CA GLY A 165 -33.70 -0.13 -8.45
C GLY A 165 -34.41 0.17 -9.77
N THR A 166 -34.37 1.44 -10.20
CA THR A 166 -35.05 1.92 -11.44
C THR A 166 -34.07 2.01 -12.62
N GLU A 167 -32.86 1.52 -12.52
CA GLU A 167 -31.88 1.54 -13.61
C GLU A 167 -32.35 0.70 -14.78
N THR A 168 -32.25 1.25 -15.96
CA THR A 168 -32.43 0.53 -17.22
C THR A 168 -31.10 0.39 -17.93
N LEU A 169 -30.99 -0.59 -18.81
CA LEU A 169 -29.79 -0.78 -19.62
C LEU A 169 -29.39 0.51 -20.37
N ASP A 170 -30.37 1.18 -20.94
CA ASP A 170 -30.18 2.43 -21.69
C ASP A 170 -29.65 3.56 -20.77
N SER A 171 -30.14 3.63 -19.53
CA SER A 171 -29.68 4.64 -18.57
C SER A 171 -28.22 4.40 -18.16
N VAL A 172 -27.81 3.13 -17.98
CA VAL A 172 -26.44 2.77 -17.67
C VAL A 172 -25.50 3.06 -18.85
N LEU A 173 -25.91 2.66 -20.06
CA LEU A 173 -25.14 2.96 -21.28
C LEU A 173 -24.98 4.47 -21.54
N ALA A 174 -25.95 5.28 -21.13
CA ALA A 174 -25.89 6.73 -21.32
C ALA A 174 -25.07 7.47 -20.27
N GLY A 175 -25.04 6.97 -19.01
CA GLY A 175 -24.54 7.74 -17.87
C GLY A 175 -23.37 7.13 -17.09
N SER A 176 -23.16 5.81 -17.14
CA SER A 176 -22.19 5.11 -16.26
C SER A 176 -20.99 4.60 -17.05
N ARG A 177 -20.02 5.50 -17.32
CA ARG A 177 -18.80 5.14 -18.06
C ARG A 177 -17.93 4.11 -17.33
N ASP A 178 -17.89 4.17 -16.03
CA ASP A 178 -17.17 3.25 -15.16
C ASP A 178 -17.66 1.80 -15.22
N ARG A 179 -18.87 1.59 -15.76
CA ARG A 179 -19.53 0.29 -15.86
C ARG A 179 -19.67 -0.22 -17.29
N THR A 180 -19.25 0.55 -18.28
CA THR A 180 -19.51 0.25 -19.70
C THR A 180 -18.24 0.37 -20.53
N LEU A 181 -18.06 -0.56 -21.47
CA LEU A 181 -16.97 -0.53 -22.44
C LEU A 181 -17.36 -1.23 -23.72
N SER A 182 -16.57 -1.06 -24.79
CA SER A 182 -16.63 -1.92 -25.98
C SER A 182 -15.30 -2.64 -26.19
N ARG A 183 -15.36 -3.82 -26.83
CA ARG A 183 -14.20 -4.67 -27.00
C ARG A 183 -14.14 -5.26 -28.41
N LEU A 184 -12.90 -5.34 -28.92
CA LEU A 184 -12.57 -6.17 -30.08
C LEU A 184 -11.79 -7.39 -29.62
N VAL A 185 -12.11 -8.55 -30.15
CA VAL A 185 -11.42 -9.82 -29.93
C VAL A 185 -10.88 -10.31 -31.27
N CYS A 186 -9.63 -10.77 -31.31
CA CYS A 186 -9.08 -11.39 -32.51
C CYS A 186 -9.36 -12.89 -32.50
N PRO A 187 -9.99 -13.48 -33.54
CA PRO A 187 -10.33 -14.89 -33.57
C PRO A 187 -9.14 -15.80 -33.92
N ARG A 188 -7.90 -15.29 -33.85
CA ARG A 188 -6.70 -16.07 -34.15
C ARG A 188 -6.37 -17.03 -33.02
N ARG A 189 -6.18 -18.32 -33.33
CA ARG A 189 -5.50 -19.29 -32.48
C ARG A 189 -4.02 -18.97 -32.46
N LEU A 190 -3.47 -18.79 -31.27
CA LEU A 190 -2.06 -18.49 -31.11
C LEU A 190 -1.23 -19.78 -31.04
N GLU A 191 -0.05 -19.74 -31.64
CA GLU A 191 0.93 -20.86 -31.58
C GLU A 191 1.85 -20.63 -30.37
N PRO A 192 2.27 -21.67 -29.65
CA PRO A 192 3.23 -21.55 -28.56
C PRO A 192 4.56 -20.93 -28.98
N ASP A 193 5.28 -20.32 -28.06
CA ASP A 193 6.64 -19.77 -28.24
C ASP A 193 6.81 -18.87 -29.48
N THR A 194 5.76 -18.12 -29.81
CA THR A 194 5.70 -17.34 -31.05
C THR A 194 5.56 -15.85 -30.78
N PRO A 195 6.37 -14.97 -31.35
CA PRO A 195 6.19 -13.53 -31.27
C PRO A 195 5.10 -13.05 -32.22
N TYR A 196 4.24 -12.17 -31.72
CA TYR A 196 3.09 -11.60 -32.43
C TYR A 196 3.08 -10.09 -32.44
N LEU A 197 2.48 -9.53 -33.48
CA LEU A 197 2.08 -8.11 -33.57
C LEU A 197 0.57 -8.02 -33.66
N ALA A 198 -0.04 -7.31 -32.71
CA ALA A 198 -1.45 -7.00 -32.70
C ALA A 198 -1.67 -5.59 -33.28
N CYS A 199 -2.63 -5.46 -34.18
CA CYS A 199 -2.93 -4.21 -34.87
C CYS A 199 -4.44 -3.95 -34.93
N VAL A 200 -4.85 -2.73 -34.63
CA VAL A 200 -6.20 -2.24 -34.88
C VAL A 200 -6.23 -1.60 -36.25
N VAL A 201 -7.03 -2.17 -37.15
CA VAL A 201 -7.09 -1.80 -38.57
C VAL A 201 -8.55 -1.57 -39.02
N PRO A 202 -8.78 -0.79 -40.08
CA PRO A 202 -10.13 -0.62 -40.63
C PRO A 202 -10.65 -1.90 -41.30
N THR A 203 -11.93 -2.15 -41.20
CA THR A 203 -12.61 -3.30 -41.84
C THR A 203 -13.03 -3.04 -43.28
N THR A 204 -13.03 -1.78 -43.69
CA THR A 204 -13.53 -1.37 -45.04
C THR A 204 -12.41 -0.80 -45.91
N LYS A 205 -12.54 -0.98 -47.22
CA LYS A 205 -11.59 -0.45 -48.22
C LYS A 205 -11.48 1.07 -48.16
N GLY A 206 -12.63 1.76 -47.96
CA GLY A 206 -12.62 3.22 -47.83
C GLY A 206 -11.82 3.68 -46.61
N GLY A 207 -11.95 2.98 -45.45
CA GLY A 207 -11.15 3.24 -44.27
C GLY A 207 -9.66 2.94 -44.48
N ALA A 208 -9.33 1.88 -45.21
CA ALA A 208 -7.94 1.57 -45.56
C ALA A 208 -7.34 2.67 -46.45
N GLN A 209 -8.06 3.13 -47.48
CA GLN A 209 -7.59 4.23 -48.35
C GLN A 209 -7.34 5.53 -47.56
N ALA A 210 -8.31 5.90 -46.67
CA ALA A 210 -8.18 7.10 -45.84
C ALA A 210 -6.97 7.05 -44.93
N GLY A 211 -6.79 5.95 -44.20
CA GLY A 211 -5.66 5.77 -43.29
C GLY A 211 -4.29 5.66 -43.99
N LEU A 212 -4.27 5.24 -45.26
CA LEU A 212 -3.05 5.24 -46.10
C LEU A 212 -2.76 6.62 -46.74
N GLY A 213 -3.62 7.62 -46.50
CA GLY A 213 -3.50 8.95 -47.10
C GLY A 213 -3.81 8.95 -48.60
N GLN A 214 -4.59 8.00 -49.06
CA GLN A 214 -5.00 7.88 -50.48
C GLN A 214 -6.37 8.53 -50.69
N ASP A 215 -6.68 8.95 -51.91
CA ASP A 215 -8.02 9.40 -52.24
C ASP A 215 -9.05 8.28 -52.05
N VAL A 216 -10.10 8.57 -51.29
CA VAL A 216 -11.15 7.60 -51.03
C VAL A 216 -12.08 7.52 -52.24
N THR A 217 -11.92 6.47 -53.01
CA THR A 217 -12.72 6.20 -54.21
C THR A 217 -13.91 5.29 -53.94
N THR A 218 -13.93 4.58 -52.83
CA THR A 218 -14.95 3.63 -52.43
C THR A 218 -16.12 4.30 -51.75
N THR A 219 -17.28 4.19 -52.28
CA THR A 219 -18.54 4.81 -51.77
C THR A 219 -19.44 3.84 -51.02
N ASP A 220 -19.02 2.60 -50.87
CA ASP A 220 -19.71 1.51 -50.19
C ASP A 220 -18.85 0.87 -49.08
N LEU A 221 -19.37 -0.15 -48.39
CA LEU A 221 -18.69 -0.88 -47.33
C LEU A 221 -17.95 -2.13 -47.86
N THR A 222 -17.26 -2.02 -49.02
CA THR A 222 -16.40 -3.07 -49.55
C THR A 222 -15.35 -3.45 -48.47
N PRO A 223 -15.17 -4.74 -48.18
CA PRO A 223 -14.16 -5.18 -47.21
C PRO A 223 -12.73 -4.71 -47.56
N ALA A 224 -11.90 -4.45 -46.54
CA ALA A 224 -10.53 -4.01 -46.73
C ALA A 224 -9.65 -5.10 -47.31
N TRP A 225 -9.99 -6.37 -47.07
CA TRP A 225 -9.35 -7.56 -47.67
C TRP A 225 -10.36 -8.70 -47.82
N THR A 226 -9.96 -9.69 -48.64
CA THR A 226 -10.67 -10.94 -48.87
C THR A 226 -9.72 -12.13 -48.74
N ALA A 227 -10.27 -13.33 -48.60
CA ALA A 227 -9.48 -14.56 -48.47
C ALA A 227 -8.59 -14.85 -49.73
N GLY A 228 -8.90 -14.23 -50.89
CA GLY A 228 -8.15 -14.39 -52.11
C GLY A 228 -6.97 -13.42 -52.29
N ASP A 229 -6.79 -12.48 -51.41
CA ASP A 229 -5.76 -11.46 -51.53
C ASP A 229 -4.39 -12.06 -51.12
N SER A 230 -3.41 -11.97 -52.02
CA SER A 230 -2.04 -12.45 -51.75
C SER A 230 -1.20 -11.41 -50.97
N GLU A 231 -1.43 -10.12 -51.25
CA GLU A 231 -0.75 -8.99 -50.62
C GLU A 231 -1.78 -8.00 -50.08
N VAL A 232 -1.57 -7.50 -48.87
CA VAL A 232 -2.45 -6.51 -48.24
C VAL A 232 -1.62 -5.48 -47.51
N ARG A 233 -2.01 -4.21 -47.64
CA ARG A 233 -1.46 -3.06 -46.89
C ARG A 233 -2.56 -2.37 -46.14
N LEU A 234 -2.44 -2.35 -44.82
CA LEU A 234 -3.46 -1.78 -43.91
C LEU A 234 -2.84 -0.65 -43.07
N PRO A 235 -3.51 0.50 -43.00
CA PRO A 235 -3.14 1.51 -42.03
C PRO A 235 -3.42 0.99 -40.61
N VAL A 236 -2.51 1.25 -39.69
CA VAL A 236 -2.61 0.77 -38.33
C VAL A 236 -2.92 1.95 -37.41
N TYR A 237 -4.08 1.93 -36.79
CA TYR A 237 -4.52 2.96 -35.85
C TYR A 237 -3.85 2.81 -34.48
N PHE A 238 -3.59 1.56 -34.06
CA PHE A 238 -2.89 1.24 -32.83
C PHE A 238 -2.25 -0.15 -32.95
N SER A 239 -1.10 -0.36 -32.35
CA SER A 239 -0.43 -1.66 -32.33
C SER A 239 0.39 -1.88 -31.08
N TRP A 240 0.56 -3.17 -30.74
CA TRP A 240 1.49 -3.62 -29.71
C TRP A 240 2.05 -4.99 -30.07
N ASP A 241 3.23 -5.28 -29.55
CA ASP A 241 3.90 -6.58 -29.68
C ASP A 241 3.79 -7.39 -28.39
N PHE A 242 3.75 -8.70 -28.55
CA PHE A 242 3.79 -9.68 -27.46
C PHE A 242 4.31 -11.02 -27.98
N ALA A 243 4.60 -11.93 -27.07
CA ALA A 243 4.93 -13.33 -27.43
C ALA A 243 4.11 -14.28 -26.55
N THR A 244 3.86 -15.46 -27.12
CA THR A 244 3.26 -16.56 -26.36
C THR A 244 4.32 -17.36 -25.63
N GLY A 245 3.94 -17.93 -24.48
CA GLY A 245 4.71 -18.93 -23.75
C GLY A 245 4.58 -20.33 -24.34
N PRO A 246 5.20 -21.34 -23.68
CA PRO A 246 5.06 -22.74 -24.06
C PRO A 246 3.59 -23.20 -23.94
N ALA A 247 3.26 -24.28 -24.65
CA ALA A 247 1.93 -24.90 -24.55
C ALA A 247 1.62 -25.37 -23.12
N GLY A 248 0.35 -25.34 -22.75
CA GLY A 248 -0.19 -25.66 -21.43
C GLY A 248 -0.72 -24.43 -20.71
N ASP A 249 -1.98 -24.46 -20.35
CA ASP A 249 -2.67 -23.43 -19.60
C ASP A 249 -2.62 -23.69 -18.07
N PHE A 250 -3.16 -22.75 -17.31
CA PHE A 250 -3.26 -22.87 -15.84
C PHE A 250 -3.97 -24.15 -15.43
N GLU A 251 -5.09 -24.49 -16.08
CA GLU A 251 -5.90 -25.66 -15.74
C GLU A 251 -5.13 -26.96 -15.96
N SER A 252 -4.47 -27.12 -17.08
CA SER A 252 -3.69 -28.33 -17.39
C SER A 252 -2.57 -28.57 -16.40
N LEU A 253 -1.86 -27.49 -15.99
CA LEU A 253 -0.81 -27.57 -14.98
C LEU A 253 -1.37 -27.83 -13.57
N ALA A 254 -2.49 -27.19 -13.22
CA ALA A 254 -3.14 -27.38 -11.92
C ALA A 254 -3.68 -28.81 -11.75
N ARG A 255 -4.18 -29.45 -12.82
CA ARG A 255 -4.65 -30.84 -12.81
C ARG A 255 -3.53 -31.87 -12.61
N LEU A 256 -2.26 -31.50 -12.87
CA LEU A 256 -1.10 -32.36 -12.58
C LEU A 256 -0.74 -32.37 -11.09
N LEU A 257 -1.17 -31.40 -10.31
CA LEU A 257 -0.84 -31.30 -8.89
C LEU A 257 -1.44 -32.45 -8.09
N ARG A 258 -0.63 -33.02 -7.22
CA ARG A 258 -1.02 -34.10 -6.30
C ARG A 258 -0.71 -33.69 -4.86
N PRO A 259 -1.64 -33.85 -3.93
CA PRO A 259 -1.33 -33.72 -2.51
C PRO A 259 -0.37 -34.84 -2.10
N ALA A 260 0.60 -34.52 -1.27
CA ALA A 260 1.54 -35.48 -0.73
C ALA A 260 1.92 -35.11 0.70
N ALA A 261 2.06 -36.11 1.55
CA ALA A 261 2.64 -35.89 2.87
C ALA A 261 4.11 -35.47 2.72
N PRO A 262 4.65 -34.68 3.67
CA PRO A 262 6.04 -34.28 3.62
C PRO A 262 6.97 -35.50 3.55
N PRO A 263 8.03 -35.49 2.71
CA PRO A 263 9.01 -36.57 2.68
C PRO A 263 9.61 -36.83 4.06
N PRO A 264 9.89 -38.10 4.43
CA PRO A 264 10.51 -38.41 5.71
C PRO A 264 11.87 -37.68 5.86
N GLY A 265 12.04 -36.99 6.98
CA GLY A 265 13.29 -36.26 7.26
C GLY A 265 13.41 -34.90 6.61
N ILE A 266 12.40 -34.43 5.86
CA ILE A 266 12.38 -33.05 5.35
C ILE A 266 12.46 -32.05 6.51
N GLY A 267 13.20 -30.96 6.29
CA GLY A 267 13.45 -29.95 7.31
C GLY A 267 14.57 -30.32 8.29
N ARG A 268 15.21 -31.46 8.15
CA ARG A 268 16.28 -31.95 9.02
C ARG A 268 17.50 -32.45 8.24
N ALA A 269 18.68 -32.11 8.75
CA ALA A 269 19.96 -32.63 8.27
C ALA A 269 20.84 -33.03 9.44
N ASP A 270 21.74 -33.98 9.25
CA ASP A 270 22.71 -34.36 10.26
C ASP A 270 23.82 -33.32 10.34
N MET A 271 24.07 -32.83 11.55
CA MET A 271 25.15 -31.90 11.87
C MET A 271 26.15 -32.60 12.77
N ASP A 272 27.35 -32.81 12.29
CA ASP A 272 28.46 -33.38 13.05
C ASP A 272 29.10 -32.28 13.91
N ILE A 273 29.14 -32.51 15.23
CA ILE A 273 29.78 -31.68 16.23
C ILE A 273 30.99 -32.36 16.88
N SER A 274 31.49 -33.45 16.33
CA SER A 274 32.69 -34.19 16.84
C SER A 274 33.92 -33.32 16.83
N ASP A 275 34.03 -32.38 15.87
CA ASP A 275 35.08 -31.36 15.83
C ASP A 275 34.50 -29.94 15.76
N ALA A 276 33.92 -29.49 16.85
CA ALA A 276 33.35 -28.13 16.95
C ALA A 276 34.43 -27.04 17.11
N GLY A 277 35.71 -27.36 17.05
CA GLY A 277 36.81 -26.44 17.23
C GLY A 277 37.04 -26.01 18.70
N LEU A 278 38.04 -25.18 18.93
CA LEU A 278 38.35 -24.55 20.24
C LEU A 278 38.43 -25.52 21.42
N GLY A 279 38.74 -26.80 21.17
CA GLY A 279 38.78 -27.85 22.20
C GLY A 279 37.40 -28.30 22.72
N LEU A 280 36.37 -28.01 21.98
CA LEU A 280 34.97 -28.44 22.26
C LEU A 280 34.63 -29.82 21.65
N GLY A 281 35.56 -30.41 20.87
CA GLY A 281 35.31 -31.65 20.13
C GLY A 281 34.86 -32.81 21.06
N LEU A 282 33.95 -33.62 20.52
CA LEU A 282 33.49 -34.89 21.12
C LEU A 282 34.20 -36.04 20.40
N THR A 283 34.26 -37.18 21.07
CA THR A 283 34.78 -38.39 20.40
C THR A 283 33.90 -38.72 19.17
N PRO A 284 34.47 -38.88 17.96
CA PRO A 284 33.71 -39.30 16.79
C PRO A 284 32.90 -40.56 17.09
N ASP A 285 31.71 -40.66 16.54
CA ASP A 285 30.75 -41.72 16.74
C ASP A 285 30.21 -41.91 18.20
N ALA A 286 30.57 -40.99 19.11
CA ALA A 286 29.98 -41.01 20.44
C ALA A 286 28.50 -40.56 20.39
N PRO A 287 27.63 -41.08 21.27
CA PRO A 287 26.27 -40.56 21.36
C PRO A 287 26.23 -39.03 21.55
N GLY A 288 25.57 -38.30 20.65
CA GLY A 288 25.48 -36.84 20.68
C GLY A 288 26.63 -36.10 19.98
N SER A 289 27.51 -36.82 19.25
CA SER A 289 28.45 -36.19 18.31
C SER A 289 27.80 -35.72 17.00
N THR A 290 26.62 -36.27 16.68
CA THR A 290 25.77 -35.83 15.56
C THR A 290 24.42 -35.39 16.11
N LEU A 291 23.99 -34.20 15.68
CA LEU A 291 22.71 -33.61 16.05
C LEU A 291 21.85 -33.39 14.82
N ALA A 292 20.54 -33.47 14.98
CA ALA A 292 19.62 -33.07 13.92
C ALA A 292 19.62 -31.51 13.85
N PHE A 293 20.11 -31.00 12.75
CA PHE A 293 20.01 -29.57 12.41
C PHE A 293 18.68 -29.33 11.72
N GLU A 294 17.82 -28.53 12.33
CA GLU A 294 16.52 -28.17 11.78
C GLU A 294 16.63 -26.88 10.96
N GLY A 295 16.05 -26.86 9.74
CA GLY A 295 16.02 -25.68 8.85
C GLY A 295 14.97 -24.66 9.27
N ALA A 296 14.80 -23.64 8.45
CA ALA A 296 13.76 -22.61 8.66
C ALA A 296 12.33 -23.13 8.39
N LEU A 297 12.22 -24.18 7.59
CA LEU A 297 10.98 -24.92 7.33
C LEU A 297 11.17 -26.37 7.78
N GLU A 298 10.13 -26.93 8.38
CA GLU A 298 10.14 -28.30 8.88
C GLU A 298 8.80 -29.01 8.69
N SER A 299 8.76 -30.32 8.91
CA SER A 299 7.51 -31.09 8.85
C SER A 299 6.56 -30.66 9.97
N PRO A 300 5.24 -30.53 9.72
CA PRO A 300 4.27 -30.06 10.70
C PRO A 300 4.30 -30.90 11.99
N GLY A 301 4.24 -30.21 13.12
CA GLY A 301 4.27 -30.87 14.44
C GLY A 301 5.63 -31.48 14.83
N SER A 302 6.70 -31.14 14.13
CA SER A 302 8.05 -31.60 14.46
C SER A 302 8.49 -31.09 15.83
N ALA A 303 9.08 -31.96 16.61
CA ALA A 303 9.76 -31.58 17.85
C ALA A 303 11.28 -31.52 17.62
N PRO A 304 12.00 -30.60 18.28
CA PRO A 304 13.45 -30.54 18.18
C PRO A 304 14.10 -31.88 18.46
N GLY A 305 15.08 -32.22 17.62
CA GLY A 305 15.84 -33.44 17.81
C GLY A 305 16.48 -33.50 19.20
N PRO A 306 16.47 -34.67 19.88
CA PRO A 306 17.03 -34.80 21.22
C PRO A 306 18.54 -34.59 21.17
N TRP A 307 19.06 -33.87 22.13
CA TRP A 307 20.50 -33.81 22.39
C TRP A 307 20.81 -34.68 23.60
N PRO A 308 21.46 -35.85 23.40
CA PRO A 308 21.65 -36.83 24.49
C PRO A 308 22.54 -36.30 25.61
N GLU A 309 22.26 -36.77 26.82
CA GLU A 309 23.19 -36.72 27.95
C GLU A 309 24.05 -38.02 27.94
N PRO A 310 25.31 -37.99 28.40
CA PRO A 310 25.96 -36.96 29.22
C PRO A 310 26.74 -35.88 28.43
N PRO A 311 26.96 -35.95 27.10
CA PRO A 311 27.85 -34.98 26.45
C PRO A 311 27.34 -33.53 26.44
N ARG A 312 26.03 -33.36 26.55
CA ARG A 312 25.37 -32.04 26.43
C ARG A 312 25.84 -31.03 27.49
N GLU A 313 25.72 -31.34 28.75
CA GLU A 313 26.03 -30.38 29.80
C GLU A 313 27.55 -30.06 29.92
N PRO A 314 28.51 -31.02 29.82
CA PRO A 314 29.93 -30.69 29.71
C PRO A 314 30.27 -29.77 28.52
N PHE A 315 29.67 -30.04 27.36
CA PHE A 315 29.88 -29.18 26.17
C PHE A 315 29.37 -27.75 26.41
N ARG A 316 28.15 -27.59 26.91
CA ARG A 316 27.57 -26.29 27.25
C ARG A 316 28.38 -25.52 28.31
N ALA A 317 28.84 -26.20 29.34
CA ALA A 317 29.65 -25.58 30.36
C ALA A 317 30.98 -25.07 29.80
N ARG A 318 31.64 -25.87 28.97
CA ARG A 318 32.91 -25.47 28.36
C ARG A 318 32.75 -24.34 27.36
N LEU A 319 31.63 -24.38 26.57
CA LEU A 319 31.30 -23.30 25.64
C LEU A 319 30.97 -21.99 26.37
N ALA A 320 30.24 -22.04 27.48
CA ALA A 320 29.98 -20.87 28.33
C ALA A 320 31.28 -20.25 28.87
N GLU A 321 32.22 -21.08 29.37
CA GLU A 321 33.51 -20.62 29.82
C GLU A 321 34.28 -19.87 28.70
N LEU A 322 34.29 -20.40 27.48
CA LEU A 322 34.95 -19.78 26.34
C LEU A 322 34.29 -18.45 25.98
N LEU A 323 32.97 -18.38 25.98
CA LEU A 323 32.19 -17.17 25.67
C LEU A 323 32.44 -16.07 26.72
N ASP A 324 32.58 -16.43 28.00
CA ASP A 324 32.74 -15.50 29.12
C ASP A 324 34.21 -15.08 29.34
N THR A 325 35.16 -15.75 28.73
CA THR A 325 36.60 -15.49 28.87
C THR A 325 36.99 -14.06 28.60
N PRO A 326 36.58 -13.39 27.48
CA PRO A 326 37.00 -12.00 27.25
C PRO A 326 36.53 -11.03 28.31
N ALA A 327 35.30 -11.19 28.79
CA ALA A 327 34.74 -10.34 29.82
C ALA A 327 35.39 -10.58 31.18
N SER A 328 35.73 -11.82 31.49
CA SER A 328 36.40 -12.22 32.72
C SER A 328 37.83 -11.64 32.80
N LEU A 329 38.56 -11.72 31.71
CA LEU A 329 39.90 -11.15 31.62
C LEU A 329 39.90 -9.61 31.70
N ALA A 330 39.00 -8.96 31.00
CA ALA A 330 38.81 -7.52 31.04
C ALA A 330 38.38 -7.01 32.43
N ALA A 331 37.68 -7.82 33.20
CA ALA A 331 37.32 -7.49 34.59
C ALA A 331 38.49 -7.62 35.57
N GLN A 332 39.41 -8.54 35.28
CA GLN A 332 40.64 -8.72 36.09
C GLN A 332 41.67 -7.63 35.84
N ASP A 333 41.89 -7.29 34.59
CA ASP A 333 42.84 -6.23 34.20
C ASP A 333 42.33 -5.51 32.91
N PRO A 334 41.73 -4.32 33.05
CA PRO A 334 41.24 -3.55 31.90
C PRO A 334 42.34 -3.10 30.91
N SER A 335 43.61 -3.17 31.32
CA SER A 335 44.76 -2.79 30.47
C SER A 335 45.26 -3.93 29.57
N GLN A 336 44.79 -5.15 29.79
CA GLN A 336 45.18 -6.29 28.98
C GLN A 336 44.62 -6.17 27.56
N PRO A 337 45.38 -6.58 26.52
CA PRO A 337 44.86 -6.65 25.16
C PRO A 337 43.70 -7.63 25.11
N GLY A 338 42.67 -7.31 24.26
CA GLY A 338 41.53 -8.15 24.08
C GLY A 338 41.89 -9.55 23.53
N VAL A 339 41.20 -10.57 24.01
CA VAL A 339 41.35 -11.97 23.52
C VAL A 339 40.27 -12.25 22.48
N VAL A 340 40.64 -13.03 21.48
CA VAL A 340 39.71 -13.54 20.49
C VAL A 340 38.97 -14.74 21.06
N ALA A 341 37.67 -14.71 21.11
CA ALA A 341 36.79 -15.78 21.55
C ALA A 341 35.64 -15.93 20.56
N PRO A 342 34.88 -17.03 20.61
CA PRO A 342 33.66 -17.17 19.86
C PRO A 342 32.69 -16.00 20.15
N PRO A 343 31.92 -15.52 19.15
CA PRO A 343 30.96 -14.43 19.36
C PRO A 343 29.85 -14.82 20.35
N LEU A 344 29.49 -13.89 21.24
CA LEU A 344 28.29 -13.98 22.06
C LEU A 344 27.12 -13.34 21.23
N TYR A 345 26.44 -14.16 20.49
CA TYR A 345 25.32 -13.69 19.66
C TYR A 345 24.22 -13.05 20.51
N GLY A 346 23.68 -11.92 20.07
CA GLY A 346 22.64 -11.18 20.78
C GLY A 346 23.14 -10.42 22.02
N GLY A 347 24.45 -10.48 22.34
CA GLY A 347 24.99 -9.82 23.50
C GLY A 347 24.81 -8.31 23.54
N PHE A 348 24.93 -7.62 22.41
CA PHE A 348 24.65 -6.17 22.26
C PHE A 348 23.18 -5.85 22.61
N HIS A 349 22.25 -6.61 22.03
CA HIS A 349 20.80 -6.41 22.20
C HIS A 349 20.35 -6.68 23.65
N ALA A 350 20.88 -7.74 24.27
CA ALA A 350 20.62 -8.06 25.66
C ALA A 350 21.39 -7.20 26.67
N ALA A 351 22.25 -6.29 26.20
CA ALA A 351 23.22 -5.54 27.04
C ALA A 351 24.04 -6.45 27.97
N ARG A 352 24.48 -7.59 27.44
CA ARG A 352 25.25 -8.62 28.17
C ARG A 352 26.61 -8.88 27.50
N ARG A 353 27.60 -9.14 28.32
CA ARG A 353 28.96 -9.53 27.89
C ARG A 353 29.34 -10.96 28.26
N THR A 354 28.46 -11.61 29.03
CA THR A 354 28.63 -12.96 29.57
C THR A 354 27.30 -13.69 29.56
N VAL A 355 27.31 -15.03 29.65
CA VAL A 355 26.14 -15.91 29.61
C VAL A 355 26.00 -16.80 30.88
N PRO A 356 26.08 -16.19 32.11
CA PRO A 356 25.95 -16.95 33.33
C PRO A 356 24.55 -17.60 33.49
N PRO A 357 24.42 -18.56 34.45
CA PRO A 357 23.11 -19.01 34.90
C PRO A 357 22.27 -17.81 35.35
N GLY A 358 21.05 -17.65 34.83
CA GLY A 358 20.20 -16.46 35.10
C GLY A 358 20.24 -15.39 34.02
N SER A 359 21.02 -15.56 32.95
CA SER A 359 20.86 -14.81 31.71
C SER A 359 19.50 -15.13 31.06
N PRO A 360 18.98 -14.28 30.19
CA PRO A 360 17.76 -14.55 29.41
C PRO A 360 17.76 -15.95 28.80
N PHE A 361 16.63 -16.64 28.81
CA PHE A 361 16.57 -18.03 28.33
C PHE A 361 16.94 -18.12 26.86
N TRP A 362 16.35 -17.25 26.00
CA TRP A 362 16.66 -17.20 24.58
C TRP A 362 18.15 -16.98 24.30
N LEU A 363 18.82 -16.11 25.08
CA LEU A 363 20.25 -15.82 24.92
C LEU A 363 21.10 -17.06 25.25
N ARG A 364 20.75 -17.81 26.29
CA ARG A 364 21.44 -19.04 26.69
C ARG A 364 21.22 -20.16 25.67
N GLU A 365 19.99 -20.35 25.22
CA GLU A 365 19.64 -21.35 24.19
C GLU A 365 20.39 -21.08 22.90
N LEU A 366 20.33 -19.84 22.41
CA LEU A 366 21.04 -19.42 21.22
C LEU A 366 22.55 -19.68 21.29
N ASN A 367 23.16 -19.37 22.42
CA ASN A 367 24.63 -19.40 22.52
C ASN A 367 25.19 -20.74 23.03
N LEU A 368 24.40 -21.58 23.68
CA LEU A 368 24.87 -22.81 24.28
C LEU A 368 24.36 -24.08 23.55
N ASP A 369 23.65 -23.93 22.43
CA ASP A 369 23.27 -25.03 21.54
C ASP A 369 23.96 -24.83 20.19
N PRO A 370 24.77 -25.80 19.73
CA PRO A 370 25.51 -25.66 18.48
C PRO A 370 24.59 -25.51 17.24
N ARG A 371 23.38 -26.02 17.25
CA ARG A 371 22.40 -25.91 16.15
C ARG A 371 22.00 -24.44 15.93
N TYR A 372 21.65 -23.76 17.02
CA TYR A 372 21.24 -22.35 16.96
C TYR A 372 22.43 -21.44 16.76
N ARG A 373 23.62 -21.81 17.27
CA ARG A 373 24.85 -21.10 16.93
C ARG A 373 25.19 -21.19 15.45
N ALA A 374 24.98 -22.38 14.85
CA ALA A 374 25.18 -22.55 13.39
C ALA A 374 24.21 -21.67 12.60
N ALA A 375 22.94 -21.64 13.00
CA ALA A 375 21.95 -20.74 12.38
C ALA A 375 22.36 -19.25 12.50
N ALA A 376 22.81 -18.80 13.69
CA ALA A 376 23.32 -17.46 13.89
C ALA A 376 24.61 -17.20 13.06
N GLY A 377 25.47 -18.22 12.92
CA GLY A 377 26.67 -18.17 12.08
C GLY A 377 26.35 -17.95 10.60
N LEU A 378 25.29 -18.58 10.08
CA LEU A 378 24.79 -18.32 8.71
C LEU A 378 24.34 -16.85 8.55
N GLY A 379 23.63 -16.31 9.55
CA GLY A 379 23.25 -14.91 9.55
C GLY A 379 24.47 -13.97 9.55
N THR A 380 25.48 -14.28 10.33
CA THR A 380 26.76 -13.56 10.33
C THR A 380 27.40 -13.58 8.95
N GLN A 381 27.46 -14.75 8.29
CA GLN A 381 28.07 -14.90 6.98
C GLN A 381 27.33 -14.09 5.91
N VAL A 382 26.00 -14.07 5.91
CA VAL A 382 25.21 -13.25 4.97
C VAL A 382 25.59 -11.77 5.08
N VAL A 383 25.74 -11.24 6.32
CA VAL A 383 26.14 -9.84 6.49
C VAL A 383 27.57 -9.61 6.02
N GLN A 384 28.47 -10.55 6.25
CA GLN A 384 29.87 -10.46 5.80
C GLN A 384 29.96 -10.47 4.26
N ASP A 385 29.19 -11.31 3.58
CA ASP A 385 29.15 -11.39 2.12
C ASP A 385 28.55 -10.13 1.50
N GLN A 386 27.61 -9.47 2.18
CA GLN A 386 26.89 -8.28 1.70
C GLN A 386 27.31 -6.99 2.42
N GLN A 387 28.39 -7.00 3.20
CA GLN A 387 28.77 -5.90 4.10
C GLN A 387 28.84 -4.53 3.42
N GLU A 388 29.40 -4.43 2.21
CA GLU A 388 29.53 -3.15 1.53
C GLU A 388 28.18 -2.59 1.06
N GLN A 389 27.28 -3.46 0.57
CA GLN A 389 25.94 -3.07 0.15
C GLN A 389 25.09 -2.63 1.36
N LEU A 390 25.12 -3.40 2.43
CA LEU A 390 24.38 -3.11 3.66
C LEU A 390 24.90 -1.82 4.32
N MET A 391 26.22 -1.62 4.34
CA MET A 391 26.79 -0.40 4.87
C MET A 391 26.51 0.82 3.98
N ALA A 392 26.51 0.67 2.66
CA ALA A 392 26.12 1.77 1.77
C ALA A 392 24.64 2.16 2.00
N ALA A 393 23.75 1.19 2.15
CA ALA A 393 22.34 1.44 2.46
C ALA A 393 22.13 2.05 3.86
N ALA A 394 22.92 1.62 4.86
CA ALA A 394 22.94 2.23 6.18
C ALA A 394 23.37 3.71 6.11
N TRP A 395 24.46 4.01 5.39
CA TRP A 395 24.97 5.38 5.23
C TRP A 395 24.00 6.30 4.48
N GLN A 396 23.16 5.77 3.60
CA GLN A 396 22.08 6.55 2.98
C GLN A 396 21.04 7.03 4.02
N GLN A 397 20.82 6.26 5.07
CA GLN A 397 19.87 6.59 6.14
C GLN A 397 20.49 7.51 7.23
N VAL A 398 21.81 7.69 7.24
CA VAL A 398 22.51 8.38 8.34
C VAL A 398 22.01 9.79 8.61
N GLY A 399 21.67 10.54 7.57
CA GLY A 399 21.18 11.91 7.72
C GLY A 399 19.84 12.02 8.45
N GLU A 400 18.95 11.06 8.27
CA GLU A 400 17.66 10.98 8.97
C GLU A 400 17.85 10.44 10.39
N ILE A 401 18.69 9.43 10.54
CA ILE A 401 19.03 8.83 11.83
C ILE A 401 19.72 9.85 12.75
N ASP A 402 20.66 10.64 12.26
CA ASP A 402 21.30 11.70 13.03
C ASP A 402 20.29 12.75 13.50
N LYS A 403 19.39 13.16 12.63
CA LYS A 403 18.28 14.06 13.01
C LYS A 403 17.38 13.43 14.07
N ALA A 404 17.03 12.17 13.92
CA ALA A 404 16.24 11.42 14.88
C ALA A 404 16.96 11.27 16.22
N ASN A 405 18.24 10.88 16.20
CA ASN A 405 19.06 10.74 17.41
C ASN A 405 19.23 12.07 18.14
N ASP A 406 19.47 13.17 17.42
CA ASP A 406 19.57 14.52 17.99
C ASP A 406 18.23 14.97 18.62
N ALA A 407 17.12 14.67 17.96
CA ALA A 407 15.81 14.96 18.48
C ALA A 407 15.50 14.11 19.73
N LEU A 408 15.87 12.82 19.72
CA LEU A 408 15.75 11.93 20.87
C LEU A 408 16.58 12.39 22.06
N ARG A 409 17.84 12.76 21.85
CA ARG A 409 18.70 13.31 22.91
C ARG A 409 18.08 14.58 23.51
N LYS A 410 17.58 15.47 22.66
CA LYS A 410 16.86 16.68 23.08
C LYS A 410 15.56 16.33 23.83
N ALA A 411 14.83 15.32 23.36
CA ALA A 411 13.62 14.84 24.00
C ALA A 411 13.88 14.21 25.36
N GLN A 412 14.91 13.39 25.49
CA GLN A 412 15.36 12.83 26.78
C GLN A 412 15.73 13.93 27.77
N LEU A 413 16.52 14.92 27.33
CA LEU A 413 16.86 16.08 28.15
C LEU A 413 15.62 16.88 28.52
N ALA A 414 14.71 17.11 27.56
CA ALA A 414 13.45 17.82 27.79
C ALA A 414 12.57 17.08 28.80
N ARG A 415 12.43 15.74 28.68
CA ARG A 415 11.70 14.91 29.65
C ARG A 415 12.31 14.99 31.02
N ALA A 416 13.58 14.74 31.17
CA ALA A 416 14.29 14.78 32.45
C ALA A 416 14.22 16.18 33.11
N THR A 417 14.31 17.24 32.31
CA THR A 417 14.17 18.61 32.79
C THR A 417 12.72 18.91 33.20
N ALA A 418 11.76 18.50 32.36
CA ALA A 418 10.34 18.71 32.64
C ALA A 418 9.88 17.92 33.87
N GLU A 419 10.36 16.69 34.08
CA GLU A 419 10.09 15.89 35.29
C GLU A 419 10.57 16.61 36.55
N ARG A 420 11.80 17.15 36.50
CA ARG A 420 12.34 17.91 37.61
C ARG A 420 11.56 19.19 37.92
N LEU A 421 11.12 19.88 36.85
CA LEU A 421 10.27 21.06 36.97
C LEU A 421 8.87 20.70 37.49
N HIS A 422 8.28 19.64 36.98
CA HIS A 422 6.97 19.13 37.40
C HIS A 422 7.00 18.73 38.89
N ALA A 423 7.97 17.90 39.29
CA ALA A 423 8.13 17.46 40.66
C ALA A 423 8.43 18.63 41.63
N ARG A 424 9.28 19.58 41.22
CA ARG A 424 9.74 20.65 42.10
C ARG A 424 8.77 21.83 42.17
N HIS A 425 8.06 22.12 41.08
CA HIS A 425 7.29 23.36 40.96
C HIS A 425 5.78 23.18 40.76
N LEU A 426 5.30 22.05 40.22
CA LEU A 426 3.89 21.80 40.01
C LEU A 426 3.28 20.90 41.09
N GLN A 427 3.88 19.79 41.39
CA GLN A 427 3.37 18.83 42.40
C GLN A 427 3.17 19.44 43.78
N PRO A 428 4.07 20.33 44.31
CA PRO A 428 3.88 20.93 45.63
C PRO A 428 2.78 21.99 45.72
N LEU A 429 2.28 22.45 44.54
CA LEU A 429 1.27 23.52 44.51
C LEU A 429 -0.08 23.03 45.03
N GLY A 430 -0.77 23.90 45.80
CA GLY A 430 -2.17 23.72 46.13
C GLY A 430 -3.06 23.81 44.90
N ALA A 431 -4.28 23.24 44.96
CA ALA A 431 -5.20 23.17 43.81
C ALA A 431 -5.48 24.56 43.18
N GLY A 432 -5.67 25.60 44.00
CA GLY A 432 -5.91 26.94 43.48
C GLY A 432 -4.67 27.59 42.85
N GLU A 433 -3.48 27.33 43.39
CA GLU A 433 -2.21 27.83 42.82
C GLU A 433 -1.91 27.12 41.52
N LEU A 434 -2.08 25.81 41.47
CA LEU A 434 -1.91 25.01 40.25
C LEU A 434 -2.86 25.48 39.15
N LEU A 435 -4.14 25.66 39.48
CA LEU A 435 -5.13 26.15 38.51
C LEU A 435 -4.70 27.53 37.96
N GLN A 436 -4.17 28.42 38.78
CA GLN A 436 -3.68 29.72 38.28
C GLN A 436 -2.43 29.61 37.39
N VAL A 437 -1.48 28.80 37.78
CA VAL A 437 -0.22 28.64 37.01
C VAL A 437 -0.47 27.97 35.65
N THR A 438 -1.38 27.01 35.60
CA THR A 438 -1.71 26.25 34.39
C THR A 438 -2.76 26.91 33.50
N ALA A 439 -3.30 28.08 33.89
CA ALA A 439 -4.36 28.78 33.14
C ALA A 439 -4.12 28.86 31.59
N PRO A 440 -2.89 29.06 31.07
CA PRO A 440 -2.66 29.09 29.62
C PRO A 440 -2.96 27.80 28.87
N VAL A 441 -3.06 26.66 29.56
CA VAL A 441 -3.27 25.34 28.94
C VAL A 441 -4.66 24.76 29.20
N HIS A 442 -5.52 25.45 29.92
CA HIS A 442 -6.87 24.96 30.31
C HIS A 442 -7.75 24.61 29.11
N ALA A 443 -7.61 25.32 27.98
CA ALA A 443 -8.33 25.03 26.74
C ALA A 443 -7.94 23.68 26.12
N ARG A 444 -6.77 23.14 26.48
CA ARG A 444 -6.22 21.88 25.96
C ARG A 444 -6.35 20.72 26.94
N VAL A 445 -6.73 20.97 28.18
CA VAL A 445 -6.91 19.95 29.21
C VAL A 445 -8.35 19.48 29.20
N LEU A 446 -8.57 18.24 28.79
CA LEU A 446 -9.88 17.61 28.80
C LEU A 446 -10.17 17.02 30.20
N MET A 447 -11.23 17.49 30.82
CA MET A 447 -11.88 16.90 31.99
C MET A 447 -13.25 16.39 31.53
N SER A 448 -13.30 15.13 31.10
CA SER A 448 -14.45 14.54 30.41
C SER A 448 -15.83 14.95 31.01
N PRO A 449 -16.81 15.34 30.17
CA PRO A 449 -16.76 15.45 28.70
C PRO A 449 -16.31 16.82 28.16
N ARG A 450 -15.92 17.77 29.02
CA ARG A 450 -15.63 19.18 28.69
C ARG A 450 -14.19 19.55 28.99
N THR A 451 -13.69 20.63 28.36
CA THR A 451 -12.38 21.17 28.68
C THR A 451 -12.40 21.85 30.05
N LEU A 452 -11.24 21.90 30.71
CA LEU A 452 -11.12 22.61 32.00
C LEU A 452 -11.48 24.09 31.87
N GLU A 453 -11.18 24.73 30.76
CA GLU A 453 -11.55 26.12 30.50
C GLU A 453 -13.06 26.31 30.51
N LEU A 454 -13.83 25.43 29.90
CA LEU A 454 -15.29 25.48 29.94
C LEU A 454 -15.85 25.27 31.35
N GLN A 455 -15.27 24.32 32.09
CA GLN A 455 -15.69 24.09 33.48
C GLN A 455 -15.37 25.28 34.41
N VAL A 456 -14.18 25.87 34.23
CA VAL A 456 -13.83 27.11 34.96
C VAL A 456 -14.78 28.23 34.62
N ARG A 457 -15.17 28.34 33.37
CA ARG A 457 -16.08 29.39 32.90
C ARG A 457 -17.52 29.25 33.43
N GLU A 458 -18.00 28.03 33.58
CA GLU A 458 -19.33 27.71 34.17
C GLU A 458 -19.30 27.76 35.71
N SER A 459 -18.11 27.89 36.29
CA SER A 459 -17.92 27.91 37.74
C SER A 459 -18.05 29.31 38.35
N ALA A 460 -18.03 29.34 39.69
CA ALA A 460 -17.99 30.57 40.45
C ALA A 460 -16.73 31.42 40.27
N LEU A 461 -15.71 30.87 39.59
CA LEU A 461 -14.43 31.57 39.38
C LEU A 461 -14.52 32.58 38.24
N PRO A 462 -14.37 33.87 38.48
CA PRO A 462 -14.31 34.83 37.38
C PRO A 462 -13.04 34.64 36.56
N GLY A 463 -13.15 34.66 35.23
CA GLY A 463 -12.00 34.49 34.32
C GLY A 463 -10.84 35.46 34.61
N ALA A 464 -11.13 36.62 35.16
CA ALA A 464 -10.13 37.60 35.63
C ALA A 464 -9.21 37.02 36.73
N ALA A 465 -9.70 36.12 37.60
CA ALA A 465 -8.90 35.49 38.64
C ALA A 465 -7.76 34.61 38.08
N LEU A 466 -7.91 34.11 36.87
CA LEU A 466 -6.89 33.30 36.15
C LEU A 466 -6.10 34.11 35.12
N SER A 467 -6.37 35.39 34.98
CA SER A 467 -5.71 36.25 34.00
C SER A 467 -4.24 36.45 34.28
N ALA A 468 -3.47 36.70 33.23
CA ALA A 468 -2.03 36.98 33.34
C ALA A 468 -1.70 38.22 34.16
N PRO A 469 -2.50 39.33 34.10
CA PRO A 469 -2.31 40.50 34.96
C PRO A 469 -2.49 40.16 36.42
N LEU A 470 -3.56 39.48 36.81
CA LEU A 470 -3.79 39.09 38.20
C LEU A 470 -2.71 38.14 38.73
N ARG A 471 -2.27 37.18 37.94
CA ARG A 471 -1.14 36.27 38.27
C ARG A 471 0.16 37.05 38.55
N ARG A 472 0.45 38.12 37.79
CA ARG A 472 1.62 38.97 38.03
C ARG A 472 1.51 39.74 39.34
N ILE A 473 0.33 40.28 39.60
CA ILE A 473 0.06 41.01 40.84
C ILE A 473 0.07 40.07 42.05
N ALA A 474 -0.58 38.93 41.93
CA ALA A 474 -0.75 37.95 43.02
C ALA A 474 0.52 37.10 43.25
N ARG A 475 1.60 37.26 42.49
CA ARG A 475 2.83 36.48 42.67
C ARG A 475 3.49 36.83 44.00
N PRO A 476 3.63 35.88 44.96
CA PRO A 476 4.07 36.16 46.30
C PRO A 476 5.45 36.84 46.41
N THR A 477 6.33 36.48 45.46
CA THR A 477 7.68 37.07 45.34
C THR A 477 7.78 38.22 44.33
N GLY A 478 6.62 38.65 43.81
CA GLY A 478 6.56 39.70 42.79
C GLY A 478 6.88 41.09 43.38
N PRO A 479 7.54 41.94 42.60
CA PRO A 479 7.92 43.28 43.10
C PRO A 479 6.71 44.14 43.46
N THR A 480 5.58 43.91 42.77
CA THR A 480 4.34 44.66 42.99
C THR A 480 3.76 44.36 44.39
N LEU A 481 3.65 43.07 44.73
CA LEU A 481 3.10 42.68 46.05
C LEU A 481 4.05 43.04 47.20
N ARG A 482 5.35 42.85 46.99
CA ARG A 482 6.39 43.24 48.00
C ARG A 482 6.39 44.75 48.28
N ARG A 483 6.09 45.58 47.29
CA ARG A 483 6.07 47.04 47.43
C ARG A 483 4.74 47.57 47.96
N ALA A 484 3.62 46.97 47.55
CA ALA A 484 2.32 47.48 47.85
C ALA A 484 1.79 47.08 49.22
N ALA A 485 2.04 45.88 49.70
CA ALA A 485 1.55 45.36 50.95
C ALA A 485 2.31 44.04 51.35
N PRO A 486 3.41 44.16 52.12
CA PRO A 486 4.14 43.00 52.57
C PRO A 486 3.30 42.01 53.43
N ASP A 487 2.26 42.48 54.06
CA ASP A 487 1.40 41.67 54.93
C ASP A 487 0.24 40.99 54.20
N VAL A 488 0.00 41.31 52.95
CA VAL A 488 -1.13 40.75 52.14
C VAL A 488 -0.77 39.46 51.42
N ALA A 489 0.48 39.08 51.32
CA ALA A 489 0.93 37.87 50.69
C ALA A 489 0.25 36.56 51.21
N PRO A 490 0.01 36.39 52.51
CA PRO A 490 -0.72 35.20 53.05
C PRO A 490 -2.21 35.18 52.67
N VAL A 491 -2.79 36.35 52.39
CA VAL A 491 -4.24 36.47 52.08
C VAL A 491 -4.52 36.21 50.58
N VAL A 492 -3.57 36.42 49.70
CA VAL A 492 -3.75 36.26 48.24
C VAL A 492 -3.70 34.79 47.82
N ARG A 493 -2.93 33.96 48.49
CA ARG A 493 -2.82 32.51 48.17
C ARG A 493 -4.15 31.78 48.17
N PRO A 494 -5.04 31.95 49.18
CA PRO A 494 -6.33 31.29 49.20
C PRO A 494 -7.41 31.98 48.36
N LEU A 495 -7.09 33.06 47.61
CA LEU A 495 -8.08 33.85 46.85
C LEU A 495 -8.93 33.02 45.91
N VAL A 496 -8.30 32.14 45.10
CA VAL A 496 -9.02 31.26 44.16
C VAL A 496 -9.96 30.31 44.89
N ARG A 497 -9.53 29.79 46.05
CA ARG A 497 -10.36 28.91 46.88
C ARG A 497 -11.54 29.68 47.47
N ARG A 498 -11.32 30.86 48.02
CA ARG A 498 -12.35 31.71 48.62
C ARG A 498 -13.37 32.18 47.60
N LEU A 499 -12.94 32.48 46.36
CA LEU A 499 -13.83 32.80 45.24
C LEU A 499 -14.66 31.59 44.84
N ASN A 500 -14.04 30.41 44.80
CA ASN A 500 -14.72 29.15 44.43
C ASN A 500 -15.72 28.69 45.47
N ASP A 501 -15.39 28.91 46.75
CA ASP A 501 -16.23 28.51 47.87
C ASP A 501 -17.33 29.57 48.15
N GLY A 502 -17.38 30.66 47.37
CA GLY A 502 -18.37 31.73 47.52
C GLY A 502 -18.12 32.68 48.69
N GLU A 503 -16.98 32.58 49.40
CA GLU A 503 -16.64 33.48 50.49
C GLU A 503 -16.42 34.92 50.03
N ILE A 504 -16.04 35.06 48.77
CA ILE A 504 -15.82 36.36 48.10
C ILE A 504 -16.52 36.30 46.74
N ALA A 505 -17.39 37.25 46.46
CA ALA A 505 -18.01 37.43 45.16
C ALA A 505 -17.23 38.45 44.33
N ALA A 506 -16.94 38.13 43.06
CA ALA A 506 -16.44 39.12 42.12
C ALA A 506 -17.60 39.69 41.32
N ALA A 507 -17.63 41.01 41.14
CA ALA A 507 -18.57 41.63 40.22
C ALA A 507 -18.24 41.20 38.79
N GLY A 508 -19.25 40.66 38.10
CA GLY A 508 -19.10 40.28 36.68
C GLY A 508 -18.69 41.47 35.82
N PRO A 509 -17.97 41.26 34.74
CA PRO A 509 -17.70 42.32 33.80
C PRO A 509 -19.02 42.86 33.24
N ARG A 510 -19.12 44.17 33.15
CA ARG A 510 -20.20 44.84 32.39
C ARG A 510 -20.17 44.33 30.97
N ALA A 511 -21.33 44.24 30.34
CA ALA A 511 -21.54 43.64 29.03
C ALA A 511 -20.34 43.78 28.07
N ALA A 512 -19.90 42.67 27.54
CA ALA A 512 -18.82 42.69 26.53
C ALA A 512 -19.29 43.46 25.30
N PRO A 513 -18.47 44.32 24.74
CA PRO A 513 -18.78 44.97 23.48
C PRO A 513 -18.96 43.92 22.37
N ASP A 514 -19.83 44.24 21.41
CA ASP A 514 -19.95 43.41 20.20
C ASP A 514 -18.58 43.28 19.54
N GLY A 515 -18.07 42.08 19.56
CA GLY A 515 -16.73 41.81 19.06
C GLY A 515 -16.73 41.46 17.57
N THR A 516 -15.83 42.05 16.84
CA THR A 516 -15.54 41.67 15.45
C THR A 516 -14.23 40.93 15.38
N VAL A 517 -14.14 39.91 14.52
CA VAL A 517 -12.87 39.27 14.20
C VAL A 517 -12.30 39.86 12.93
N GLU A 518 -11.25 40.65 13.09
CA GLU A 518 -10.50 41.14 11.96
C GLU A 518 -9.37 40.20 11.56
N LEU A 519 -9.07 40.11 10.28
CA LEU A 519 -8.00 39.26 9.76
C LEU A 519 -6.64 39.62 10.38
N ASP A 520 -6.41 40.90 10.59
CA ASP A 520 -5.22 41.41 11.29
C ASP A 520 -5.10 40.87 12.72
N ALA A 521 -6.21 40.75 13.45
CA ALA A 521 -6.21 40.19 14.80
C ALA A 521 -5.94 38.69 14.83
N VAL A 522 -6.32 37.95 13.78
CA VAL A 522 -5.98 36.53 13.60
C VAL A 522 -4.52 36.40 13.17
N ALA A 523 -4.06 37.20 12.23
CA ALA A 523 -2.67 37.23 11.79
C ALA A 523 -1.71 37.57 12.95
N ASP A 524 -2.05 38.51 13.81
CA ASP A 524 -1.25 38.87 14.99
C ASP A 524 -1.09 37.70 16.00
N ARG A 525 -1.98 36.73 16.01
CA ARG A 525 -1.80 35.50 16.83
C ARG A 525 -0.77 34.53 16.25
N LEU A 526 -0.54 34.58 14.94
CA LEU A 526 0.51 33.79 14.27
C LEU A 526 1.90 34.42 14.46
N LEU A 527 1.95 35.69 14.90
CA LEU A 527 3.21 36.36 15.17
C LEU A 527 3.75 36.01 16.56
N PRO A 528 5.01 35.60 16.72
CA PRO A 528 5.62 35.37 18.02
C PRO A 528 5.48 36.60 18.95
N ASP A 529 5.15 36.38 20.23
CA ASP A 529 4.86 37.45 21.19
C ASP A 529 5.97 38.51 21.29
N ARG A 530 7.21 38.11 21.11
CA ARG A 530 8.39 39.01 21.11
C ARG A 530 8.41 40.00 19.94
N LEU A 531 7.77 39.68 18.83
CA LEU A 531 7.79 40.44 17.60
C LEU A 531 6.52 41.30 17.41
N ARG A 532 5.45 41.07 18.20
CA ARG A 532 4.20 41.82 18.14
C ARG A 532 4.36 43.35 18.31
N PRO A 533 5.24 43.86 19.17
CA PRO A 533 5.45 45.30 19.28
C PRO A 533 5.98 45.95 17.99
N PHE A 534 6.64 45.17 17.16
CA PHE A 534 7.30 45.62 15.93
C PHE A 534 6.48 45.37 14.66
N ARG A 535 5.19 44.96 14.78
CA ARG A 535 4.35 44.53 13.66
C ARG A 535 4.32 45.52 12.50
N ASN A 536 4.20 46.84 12.79
CA ASN A 536 4.13 47.86 11.77
C ASN A 536 5.44 48.04 11.00
N TRP A 537 6.57 47.82 11.65
CA TRP A 537 7.88 47.83 11.03
C TRP A 537 8.18 46.62 10.21
N LEU A 538 7.75 45.41 10.68
CA LEU A 538 7.91 44.14 10.01
C LEU A 538 7.17 44.07 8.65
N ARG A 539 6.07 44.82 8.48
CA ARG A 539 5.35 44.93 7.20
C ARG A 539 6.23 45.52 6.07
N HIS A 540 7.18 46.35 6.44
CA HIS A 540 8.08 47.01 5.49
C HIS A 540 9.47 46.33 5.42
N LEU A 541 9.69 45.25 6.13
CA LEU A 541 10.99 44.60 6.25
C LEU A 541 11.52 44.10 4.88
N ILE A 542 10.66 43.50 4.06
CA ILE A 542 11.07 42.95 2.76
C ILE A 542 11.52 44.05 1.78
N PRO A 543 10.71 45.06 1.49
CA PRO A 543 11.13 46.11 0.56
C PRO A 543 12.34 46.87 1.11
N LEU A 544 12.40 47.12 2.42
CA LEU A 544 13.53 47.80 3.06
C LEU A 544 14.83 47.00 2.98
N THR A 545 14.78 45.69 3.20
CA THR A 545 15.98 44.80 3.10
C THR A 545 16.48 44.74 1.65
N VAL A 546 15.59 44.68 0.66
CA VAL A 546 16.01 44.72 -0.75
C VAL A 546 16.73 46.03 -1.06
N VAL A 547 16.22 47.15 -0.59
CA VAL A 547 16.85 48.48 -0.79
C VAL A 547 18.21 48.57 -0.08
N VAL A 548 18.30 48.08 1.15
CA VAL A 548 19.55 48.07 1.92
C VAL A 548 20.60 47.16 1.27
N VAL A 549 20.20 45.93 0.84
CA VAL A 549 21.13 44.99 0.16
C VAL A 549 21.62 45.57 -1.15
N LEU A 550 20.74 46.14 -1.97
CA LEU A 550 21.13 46.81 -3.23
C LEU A 550 22.05 47.98 -2.97
N GLY A 551 21.75 48.78 -1.93
CA GLY A 551 22.61 49.92 -1.52
C GLY A 551 24.01 49.47 -1.08
N LEU A 552 24.09 48.41 -0.28
CA LEU A 552 25.38 47.83 0.16
C LEU A 552 26.17 47.23 -1.01
N VAL A 553 25.50 46.56 -1.95
CA VAL A 553 26.16 46.06 -3.17
C VAL A 553 26.70 47.20 -4.02
N LEU A 554 25.92 48.26 -4.19
CA LEU A 554 26.35 49.47 -4.94
C LEU A 554 27.55 50.14 -4.28
N ILE A 555 27.50 50.29 -2.95
CA ILE A 555 28.61 50.85 -2.15
C ILE A 555 29.85 49.97 -2.27
N ALA A 556 29.69 48.63 -2.19
CA ALA A 556 30.78 47.67 -2.37
C ALA A 556 31.43 47.81 -3.76
N LEU A 557 30.63 47.96 -4.81
CA LEU A 557 31.11 48.16 -6.17
C LEU A 557 31.89 49.49 -6.32
N LEU A 558 31.35 50.55 -5.77
CA LEU A 558 31.97 51.88 -5.81
C LEU A 558 33.30 51.93 -5.03
N LEU A 559 33.34 51.34 -3.82
CA LEU A 559 34.54 51.28 -3.00
C LEU A 559 35.59 50.32 -3.56
N GLY A 560 35.18 49.24 -4.20
CA GLY A 560 36.06 48.30 -4.90
C GLY A 560 36.80 48.96 -6.08
N LEU A 561 36.13 49.90 -6.76
CA LEU A 561 36.66 50.69 -7.87
C LEU A 561 37.56 51.87 -7.43
N LEU A 562 37.30 52.46 -6.24
CA LEU A 562 37.89 53.73 -5.82
C LEU A 562 38.88 53.63 -4.69
N ALA A 563 38.88 52.61 -3.82
CA ALA A 563 39.69 52.63 -2.61
C ALA A 563 40.39 51.28 -2.25
N SER A 564 39.68 50.20 -2.04
CA SER A 564 40.27 48.92 -1.63
C SER A 564 39.32 47.74 -1.86
N TRP A 565 39.79 46.71 -2.53
CA TRP A 565 38.99 45.47 -2.76
C TRP A 565 38.67 44.72 -1.45
N ILE A 566 39.46 44.84 -0.39
CA ILE A 566 39.22 44.22 0.92
C ILE A 566 37.97 44.80 1.57
N VAL A 567 37.81 46.14 1.53
CA VAL A 567 36.61 46.79 2.05
C VAL A 567 35.35 46.42 1.25
N ALA A 568 35.50 46.26 -0.05
CA ALA A 568 34.39 45.81 -0.92
C ALA A 568 33.93 44.40 -0.55
N VAL A 569 34.84 43.46 -0.29
CA VAL A 569 34.57 42.11 0.14
C VAL A 569 33.87 42.06 1.51
N VAL A 570 34.29 42.87 2.46
CA VAL A 570 33.64 42.97 3.77
C VAL A 570 32.20 43.47 3.67
N ILE A 571 31.99 44.50 2.86
CA ILE A 571 30.63 45.06 2.66
C ILE A 571 29.74 44.07 1.90
N LEU A 572 30.29 43.34 0.94
CA LEU A 572 29.55 42.31 0.22
C LEU A 572 29.17 41.15 1.16
N ALA A 573 30.12 40.74 2.05
CA ALA A 573 29.84 39.75 3.08
C ALA A 573 28.74 40.22 4.06
N LEU A 574 28.73 41.52 4.41
CA LEU A 574 27.70 42.09 5.25
C LEU A 574 26.32 42.10 4.51
N ALA A 575 26.31 42.44 3.21
CA ALA A 575 25.09 42.40 2.39
C ALA A 575 24.50 40.98 2.33
N VAL A 576 25.36 39.96 2.16
CA VAL A 576 24.98 38.55 2.17
C VAL A 576 24.45 38.16 3.55
N ALA A 577 25.10 38.55 4.64
CA ALA A 577 24.63 38.29 6.00
C ALA A 577 23.25 38.91 6.28
N VAL A 578 23.03 40.15 5.84
CA VAL A 578 21.74 40.86 5.94
C VAL A 578 20.67 40.11 5.13
N ALA A 579 21.00 39.70 3.89
CA ALA A 579 20.07 38.97 3.04
C ALA A 579 19.68 37.60 3.67
N ILE A 580 20.65 36.84 4.18
CA ILE A 580 20.40 35.56 4.87
C ILE A 580 19.56 35.79 6.12
N GLY A 581 19.88 36.80 6.92
CA GLY A 581 19.09 37.17 8.11
C GLY A 581 17.64 37.50 7.77
N ALA A 582 17.43 38.28 6.71
CA ALA A 582 16.10 38.65 6.24
C ALA A 582 15.32 37.43 5.68
N LEU A 583 16.00 36.55 4.94
CA LEU A 583 15.38 35.31 4.42
C LEU A 583 14.97 34.36 5.56
N ARG A 584 15.80 34.19 6.56
CA ARG A 584 15.47 33.38 7.76
C ARG A 584 14.31 33.99 8.55
N LEU A 585 14.30 35.30 8.72
CA LEU A 585 13.21 36.00 9.39
C LEU A 585 11.91 35.93 8.57
N ARG A 586 12.00 36.04 7.24
CA ARG A 586 10.87 35.85 6.33
C ARG A 586 10.26 34.45 6.42
N GLU A 587 11.11 33.44 6.50
CA GLU A 587 10.66 32.03 6.61
C GLU A 587 9.90 31.80 7.92
N GLN A 588 10.40 32.37 9.03
CA GLN A 588 9.72 32.31 10.33
C GLN A 588 8.41 33.11 10.41
N LEU A 589 8.28 34.17 9.60
CA LEU A 589 7.13 35.04 9.58
C LEU A 589 6.24 34.86 8.33
N TYR A 590 6.49 33.79 7.54
CA TYR A 590 5.85 33.58 6.26
C TYR A 590 4.32 33.64 6.34
N GLU A 591 3.74 32.96 7.31
CA GLU A 591 2.29 32.90 7.52
C GLU A 591 1.69 34.26 7.88
N TRP A 592 2.37 35.01 8.73
CA TRP A 592 1.96 36.35 9.12
C TRP A 592 2.06 37.38 7.96
N VAL A 593 3.15 37.30 7.19
CA VAL A 593 3.38 38.20 6.03
C VAL A 593 2.33 38.02 4.95
N GLN A 594 1.89 36.79 4.73
CA GLN A 594 0.83 36.50 3.77
C GLN A 594 -0.55 37.05 4.18
N LEU A 595 -0.85 37.03 5.47
CA LEU A 595 -2.13 37.47 6.01
C LEU A 595 -2.17 38.96 6.41
N ALA A 596 -1.03 39.49 6.84
CA ALA A 596 -0.92 40.87 7.25
C ALA A 596 -0.90 41.83 6.02
N GLY A 597 -1.99 42.42 5.73
CA GLY A 597 -2.16 43.37 4.60
C GLY A 597 -3.26 42.96 3.61
N VAL A 598 -3.91 41.85 3.84
CA VAL A 598 -5.15 41.52 3.14
C VAL A 598 -6.27 42.35 3.76
N THR A 599 -6.74 43.37 3.03
CA THR A 599 -7.93 44.14 3.42
C THR A 599 -9.17 43.26 3.26
N THR A 600 -9.73 42.80 4.35
CA THR A 600 -10.95 42.00 4.37
C THR A 600 -12.05 42.68 5.21
N THR A 601 -13.27 42.33 4.92
CA THR A 601 -14.42 42.73 5.73
C THR A 601 -14.30 42.10 7.12
N ALA A 602 -14.56 42.88 8.16
CA ALA A 602 -14.57 42.40 9.53
C ALA A 602 -15.56 41.21 9.67
N LEU A 603 -15.10 40.14 10.30
CA LEU A 603 -15.93 38.97 10.57
C LEU A 603 -16.57 39.10 11.96
N THR A 604 -17.88 39.08 12.02
CA THR A 604 -18.60 39.01 13.29
C THR A 604 -18.72 37.53 13.72
N PRO A 605 -18.87 37.24 15.03
CA PRO A 605 -19.12 35.87 15.49
C PRO A 605 -20.32 35.23 14.79
N GLN A 606 -21.39 35.97 14.54
CA GLN A 606 -22.55 35.50 13.79
C GLN A 606 -22.25 35.22 12.34
N SER A 607 -21.58 36.12 11.62
CA SER A 607 -21.23 35.89 10.20
C SER A 607 -20.32 34.69 9.99
N VAL A 608 -19.46 34.37 10.96
CA VAL A 608 -18.59 33.17 10.91
C VAL A 608 -19.37 31.92 11.29
N ALA A 609 -20.34 32.01 12.20
CA ALA A 609 -21.19 30.91 12.62
C ALA A 609 -22.22 30.50 11.55
N GLU A 610 -22.73 31.52 10.82
CA GLU A 610 -23.78 31.37 9.79
C GLU A 610 -23.21 31.27 8.37
N ALA A 611 -21.89 31.45 8.22
CA ALA A 611 -21.25 31.29 6.92
C ALA A 611 -21.57 29.90 6.33
N ALA A 612 -22.18 29.90 5.16
CA ALA A 612 -22.41 28.67 4.41
C ALA A 612 -21.09 27.91 4.23
N PRO A 613 -21.10 26.59 4.27
CA PRO A 613 -19.90 25.82 3.96
C PRO A 613 -19.34 26.26 2.60
N PRO A 614 -18.03 26.25 2.43
CA PRO A 614 -17.41 26.63 1.16
C PRO A 614 -18.06 25.85 0.00
N PRO A 615 -18.20 26.48 -1.18
CA PRO A 615 -18.78 25.81 -2.34
C PRO A 615 -18.09 24.46 -2.58
N GLY A 616 -18.87 23.42 -2.72
CA GLY A 616 -18.35 22.07 -2.89
C GLY A 616 -18.36 21.18 -1.64
N TRP A 617 -18.87 21.66 -0.50
CA TRP A 617 -19.11 20.81 0.67
C TRP A 617 -20.59 20.39 0.71
N GLU A 618 -20.84 19.09 0.61
CA GLU A 618 -22.16 18.52 0.83
C GLU A 618 -22.24 17.84 2.20
N PRO A 619 -23.34 18.02 2.95
CA PRO A 619 -23.54 17.29 4.18
C PRO A 619 -23.90 15.84 3.85
N VAL A 620 -23.01 14.92 4.17
CA VAL A 620 -23.30 13.48 4.12
C VAL A 620 -23.84 13.05 5.47
N ALA A 621 -25.03 12.46 5.46
CA ALA A 621 -25.82 11.95 6.60
C ALA A 621 -25.28 12.22 8.02
N ALA A 622 -26.08 12.92 8.85
CA ALA A 622 -25.81 13.14 10.26
C ALA A 622 -24.54 13.96 10.61
N GLY A 623 -24.25 15.04 9.87
CA GLY A 623 -23.23 16.03 10.26
C GLY A 623 -21.81 15.73 9.76
N VAL A 624 -21.60 14.73 8.95
CA VAL A 624 -20.33 14.46 8.27
C VAL A 624 -20.29 15.29 6.99
N ARG A 625 -19.19 16.04 6.78
CA ARG A 625 -18.96 16.81 5.55
C ARG A 625 -17.78 16.20 4.81
N THR A 626 -17.96 15.92 3.54
CA THR A 626 -16.89 15.46 2.65
C THR A 626 -16.49 16.56 1.66
N LEU A 627 -15.21 16.63 1.35
CA LEU A 627 -14.71 17.42 0.23
C LEU A 627 -15.07 16.72 -1.08
N PRO A 628 -15.46 17.45 -2.15
CA PRO A 628 -15.60 16.85 -3.46
C PRO A 628 -14.26 16.25 -3.92
N ALA A 629 -14.34 15.16 -4.66
CA ALA A 629 -13.17 14.40 -5.12
C ALA A 629 -12.20 15.20 -6.04
N GLU A 630 -12.60 16.37 -6.51
CA GLU A 630 -11.85 17.22 -7.43
C GLU A 630 -11.31 18.52 -6.80
N ALA A 631 -11.04 18.56 -5.49
CA ALA A 631 -10.28 19.68 -4.97
C ALA A 631 -8.84 19.56 -5.54
N PRO A 632 -8.32 20.60 -6.23
CA PRO A 632 -6.95 20.56 -6.74
C PRO A 632 -6.02 20.26 -5.57
N ALA A 633 -5.07 19.33 -5.76
CA ALA A 633 -4.08 18.98 -4.76
C ALA A 633 -3.32 20.25 -4.36
N THR A 634 -3.69 20.84 -3.24
CA THR A 634 -2.96 21.95 -2.67
C THR A 634 -1.62 21.39 -2.19
N PRO A 635 -0.48 22.01 -2.51
CA PRO A 635 0.81 21.57 -1.99
C PRO A 635 0.76 21.39 -0.47
N ALA A 636 1.42 20.39 0.06
CA ALA A 636 1.34 20.02 1.48
C ALA A 636 1.66 21.21 2.43
N ALA A 637 2.55 22.12 2.04
CA ALA A 637 2.88 23.34 2.75
C ALA A 637 1.67 24.31 2.88
N ASP A 638 0.88 24.46 1.82
CA ASP A 638 -0.30 25.33 1.85
C ASP A 638 -1.43 24.74 2.69
N ALA A 639 -1.54 23.41 2.74
CA ALA A 639 -2.51 22.73 3.60
C ALA A 639 -2.21 22.93 5.09
N GLU A 640 -0.95 22.94 5.47
CA GLU A 640 -0.52 23.17 6.86
C GLU A 640 -0.77 24.63 7.28
N VAL A 641 -0.45 25.59 6.41
CA VAL A 641 -0.73 27.03 6.64
C VAL A 641 -2.23 27.28 6.76
N ALA A 642 -3.03 26.69 5.88
CA ALA A 642 -4.49 26.81 5.93
C ALA A 642 -5.09 26.16 7.20
N ALA A 643 -4.50 25.08 7.70
CA ALA A 643 -4.92 24.44 8.96
C ALA A 643 -4.57 25.31 10.17
N ARG A 644 -3.39 25.90 10.23
CA ARG A 644 -2.98 26.84 11.29
C ARG A 644 -3.82 28.11 11.31
N PHE A 645 -4.12 28.66 10.12
CA PHE A 645 -5.00 29.82 9.99
C PHE A 645 -6.42 29.49 10.51
N ARG A 646 -6.99 28.36 10.12
CA ARG A 646 -8.30 27.94 10.62
C ARG A 646 -8.29 27.77 12.15
N ALA A 647 -7.27 27.12 12.69
CA ALA A 647 -7.14 26.95 14.14
C ALA A 647 -7.01 28.30 14.88
N ALA A 648 -6.27 29.27 14.32
CA ALA A 648 -6.15 30.61 14.89
C ALA A 648 -7.47 31.41 14.81
N ALA A 649 -8.20 31.28 13.70
CA ALA A 649 -9.51 31.92 13.51
C ALA A 649 -10.57 31.32 14.42
N GLU A 650 -10.62 29.99 14.56
CA GLU A 650 -11.51 29.27 15.49
C GLU A 650 -11.23 29.64 16.94
N ALA A 651 -9.96 29.71 17.35
CA ALA A 651 -9.58 30.12 18.68
C ALA A 651 -10.03 31.56 18.98
N LYS A 652 -9.91 32.48 18.01
CA LYS A 652 -10.38 33.86 18.16
C LYS A 652 -11.89 33.94 18.17
N GLN A 653 -12.58 33.17 17.35
CA GLN A 653 -14.04 33.09 17.35
C GLN A 653 -14.56 32.52 18.68
N GLN A 654 -13.93 31.50 19.25
CA GLN A 654 -14.30 30.95 20.55
C GLN A 654 -14.13 32.02 21.65
N GLU A 655 -13.02 32.78 21.62
CA GLU A 655 -12.77 33.86 22.52
C GLU A 655 -13.89 34.94 22.46
N LEU A 656 -14.33 35.31 21.25
CA LEU A 656 -15.44 36.26 21.06
C LEU A 656 -16.79 35.69 21.50
N ARG A 657 -17.09 34.43 21.18
CA ARG A 657 -18.28 33.74 21.70
C ARG A 657 -18.27 33.69 23.23
N GLN A 658 -17.11 33.48 23.80
CA GLN A 658 -16.95 33.50 25.26
C GLN A 658 -17.23 34.84 25.90
N LEU A 659 -17.05 35.96 25.20
CA LEU A 659 -17.37 37.29 25.65
C LEU A 659 -18.88 37.61 25.52
N SER A 660 -19.57 36.98 24.54
CA SER A 660 -20.99 37.26 24.26
C SER A 660 -22.00 36.35 25.01
N ASP A 661 -21.59 35.12 25.36
CA ASP A 661 -22.47 34.13 25.99
C ASP A 661 -22.26 34.03 27.51
N VAL A 662 -22.64 35.05 28.25
CA VAL A 662 -22.80 34.91 29.71
C VAL A 662 -24.28 34.58 29.98
N PRO A 663 -24.64 33.35 30.37
CA PRO A 663 -26.00 33.05 30.78
C PRO A 663 -26.33 33.85 32.02
N LYS A 664 -27.44 34.57 32.03
CA LYS A 664 -27.79 35.54 33.05
C LYS A 664 -28.31 34.94 34.36
N GLU A 665 -28.53 33.64 34.51
CA GLU A 665 -29.35 33.11 35.63
C GLU A 665 -28.97 31.73 36.21
N GLU A 666 -27.86 31.09 35.89
CA GLU A 666 -27.46 29.86 36.60
C GLU A 666 -26.50 30.19 37.74
N GLN A 667 -26.86 29.76 38.99
CA GLN A 667 -25.93 29.90 40.12
C GLN A 667 -24.64 29.13 39.81
N PRO A 668 -23.50 29.81 39.87
CA PRO A 668 -22.25 29.22 39.50
C PRO A 668 -21.89 28.06 40.44
N VAL A 669 -21.60 26.91 39.87
CA VAL A 669 -21.24 25.70 40.60
C VAL A 669 -19.78 25.77 41.03
N PRO A 670 -19.44 25.52 42.31
CA PRO A 670 -18.02 25.49 42.70
C PRO A 670 -17.27 24.34 42.04
N LEU A 671 -16.08 24.62 41.52
CA LEU A 671 -15.19 23.62 40.95
C LEU A 671 -14.72 22.64 42.04
N ARG A 672 -14.64 21.39 41.69
CA ARG A 672 -14.00 20.34 42.51
C ARG A 672 -12.48 20.46 42.43
N LEU A 673 -11.92 21.43 43.17
CA LEU A 673 -10.50 21.80 43.06
C LEU A 673 -9.55 20.63 43.30
N ARG A 674 -9.91 19.61 44.07
CA ARG A 674 -9.10 18.40 44.24
C ARG A 674 -9.01 17.58 42.94
N GLU A 675 -10.14 17.33 42.34
CA GLU A 675 -10.25 16.58 41.07
C GLU A 675 -9.54 17.32 39.93
N VAL A 676 -9.70 18.64 39.88
CA VAL A 676 -8.99 19.53 38.96
C VAL A 676 -7.48 19.41 39.15
N ARG A 677 -7.00 19.40 40.39
CA ARG A 677 -5.55 19.25 40.67
C ARG A 677 -5.02 17.91 40.21
N GLU A 678 -5.71 16.81 40.52
CA GLU A 678 -5.32 15.45 40.13
C GLU A 678 -5.27 15.32 38.60
N THR A 679 -6.28 15.81 37.91
CA THR A 679 -6.34 15.81 36.46
C THR A 679 -5.23 16.66 35.81
N LEU A 680 -4.99 17.87 36.36
CA LEU A 680 -3.93 18.73 35.83
C LEU A 680 -2.55 18.08 35.97
N LEU A 681 -2.25 17.51 37.14
CA LEU A 681 -0.95 16.85 37.34
C LEU A 681 -0.79 15.63 36.44
N ALA A 682 -1.84 14.82 36.26
CA ALA A 682 -1.83 13.67 35.38
C ALA A 682 -1.70 14.05 33.89
N ARG A 683 -2.43 15.09 33.43
CA ARG A 683 -2.40 15.54 32.03
C ARG A 683 -1.14 16.36 31.68
N LEU A 684 -0.48 16.94 32.66
CA LEU A 684 0.79 17.66 32.48
C LEU A 684 2.00 16.79 32.84
N ASP A 685 1.81 15.49 33.05
CA ASP A 685 2.89 14.56 33.32
C ASP A 685 3.88 14.54 32.13
N PRO A 686 5.15 14.87 32.36
CA PRO A 686 6.17 14.83 31.31
C PRO A 686 6.40 13.46 30.71
N GLN A 687 6.06 12.38 31.41
CA GLN A 687 6.12 11.00 30.87
C GLN A 687 5.14 10.79 29.71
N LEU A 688 4.03 11.52 29.70
CA LEU A 688 3.00 11.44 28.65
C LEU A 688 3.15 12.58 27.62
N THR A 689 3.39 13.81 28.10
CA THR A 689 3.34 15.00 27.25
C THR A 689 4.58 15.20 26.39
N VAL A 690 5.77 14.82 26.88
CA VAL A 690 7.01 14.99 26.12
C VAL A 690 7.10 13.95 24.99
N PRO A 691 6.84 12.66 25.21
CA PRO A 691 6.79 11.68 24.13
C PRO A 691 5.79 12.06 23.02
N ALA A 692 4.55 12.39 23.40
CA ALA A 692 3.53 12.79 22.43
C ALA A 692 3.92 14.03 21.60
N ALA A 693 4.57 15.02 22.23
CA ALA A 693 5.03 16.21 21.53
C ALA A 693 6.24 15.95 20.60
N VAL A 694 7.05 14.96 20.93
CA VAL A 694 8.19 14.54 20.12
C VAL A 694 7.71 13.76 18.90
N LEU A 695 6.87 12.74 19.10
CA LEU A 695 6.30 11.92 18.03
C LEU A 695 5.52 12.76 16.99
N SER A 696 4.81 13.78 17.43
CA SER A 696 4.09 14.68 16.50
C SER A 696 4.99 15.54 15.60
N ARG A 697 6.31 15.58 15.84
CA ARG A 697 7.27 16.45 15.15
C ARG A 697 8.45 15.72 14.54
N LEU A 698 8.59 14.44 14.82
CA LEU A 698 9.66 13.59 14.33
C LEU A 698 9.10 12.72 13.21
N THR A 699 9.78 12.74 12.05
CA THR A 699 9.68 11.64 11.09
C THR A 699 10.64 10.57 11.61
N LEU A 700 10.11 9.54 12.23
CA LEU A 700 10.91 8.40 12.65
C LEU A 700 11.26 7.56 11.40
N PRO A 701 12.44 6.92 11.37
CA PRO A 701 12.69 5.91 10.36
C PRO A 701 11.57 4.86 10.36
N PRO A 702 11.23 4.28 9.20
CA PRO A 702 10.29 3.17 9.12
C PRO A 702 10.69 2.11 10.15
N ASP A 703 9.74 1.44 10.74
CA ASP A 703 9.91 0.33 11.69
C ASP A 703 10.47 0.70 13.08
N TRP A 704 10.51 1.96 13.42
CA TRP A 704 10.91 2.38 14.74
C TRP A 704 9.74 2.99 15.51
N GLU A 705 8.93 2.15 16.16
CA GLU A 705 7.89 2.53 17.13
C GLU A 705 8.15 1.86 18.48
N PRO A 706 9.12 2.38 19.27
CA PRO A 706 9.33 1.85 20.61
C PRO A 706 8.16 2.22 21.53
N ASP A 707 7.82 1.35 22.46
CA ASP A 707 6.84 1.61 23.53
C ASP A 707 7.12 2.92 24.28
N ASP A 708 8.39 3.26 24.43
CA ASP A 708 8.87 4.55 24.89
C ASP A 708 9.79 5.18 23.82
N PRO A 709 9.30 6.10 22.99
CA PRO A 709 10.06 6.73 21.91
C PRO A 709 11.24 7.57 22.41
N ILE A 710 11.35 7.78 23.73
CA ILE A 710 12.47 8.47 24.37
C ILE A 710 13.32 7.48 25.19
N ALA A 711 13.18 6.20 24.92
CA ALA A 711 13.99 5.16 25.54
C ALA A 711 15.50 5.34 25.28
N THR A 712 16.30 4.56 25.99
CA THR A 712 17.78 4.66 25.94
C THR A 712 18.39 4.17 24.63
N ILE A 713 17.62 3.53 23.75
CA ILE A 713 18.10 3.05 22.45
C ILE A 713 18.06 4.19 21.43
N MET A 714 19.17 4.40 20.75
CA MET A 714 19.28 5.36 19.67
C MET A 714 18.65 4.78 18.39
N ALA A 715 18.10 5.64 17.53
CA ALA A 715 17.67 5.24 16.21
C ALA A 715 18.80 4.55 15.44
N ALA A 716 18.47 3.51 14.71
CA ALA A 716 19.38 2.65 13.98
C ALA A 716 18.87 2.44 12.54
N PRO A 717 19.75 2.08 11.58
CA PRO A 717 19.30 1.75 10.23
C PRO A 717 18.35 0.55 10.25
N SER A 718 17.39 0.53 9.32
CA SER A 718 16.40 -0.54 9.16
C SER A 718 16.42 -1.05 7.74
N PHE A 719 16.23 -2.37 7.59
CA PHE A 719 16.23 -3.06 6.31
C PHE A 719 14.97 -3.91 6.19
N ASP A 720 14.16 -3.60 5.17
CA ASP A 720 12.90 -4.29 4.89
C ASP A 720 13.06 -5.46 3.92
N THR A 721 14.29 -5.76 3.52
CA THR A 721 14.59 -6.86 2.60
C THR A 721 14.31 -8.19 3.30
N PRO A 722 13.58 -9.12 2.65
CA PRO A 722 13.35 -10.47 3.18
C PRO A 722 14.67 -11.23 3.30
N MET A 723 15.01 -11.69 4.50
CA MET A 723 16.32 -12.30 4.77
C MET A 723 16.36 -13.81 4.49
N TYR A 724 15.25 -14.44 4.06
CA TYR A 724 15.28 -15.81 3.56
C TYR A 724 16.00 -15.93 2.21
N GLU A 725 15.94 -14.90 1.36
CA GLU A 725 16.57 -14.91 0.03
C GLU A 725 18.10 -15.03 0.12
N PRO A 726 18.81 -14.19 0.90
CA PRO A 726 20.23 -14.37 1.10
C PRO A 726 20.61 -15.72 1.72
N LEU A 727 19.80 -16.23 2.66
CA LEU A 727 20.01 -17.54 3.25
C LEU A 727 19.87 -18.66 2.21
N ARG A 728 18.82 -18.59 1.38
CA ARG A 728 18.60 -19.55 0.29
C ARG A 728 19.79 -19.58 -0.67
N ASP A 729 20.30 -18.41 -1.03
CA ASP A 729 21.40 -18.28 -2.01
C ASP A 729 22.75 -18.73 -1.41
N LEU A 730 22.95 -18.50 -0.11
CA LEU A 730 24.13 -18.97 0.62
C LEU A 730 24.07 -20.47 0.92
N ALA A 731 22.98 -20.95 1.46
CA ALA A 731 22.83 -22.30 2.02
C ALA A 731 21.40 -22.82 1.87
N LYS A 732 21.01 -23.20 0.66
CA LYS A 732 19.66 -23.72 0.36
C LYS A 732 19.21 -24.83 1.33
N ALA A 733 20.15 -25.71 1.70
CA ALA A 733 19.90 -26.80 2.64
C ALA A 733 19.66 -26.35 4.10
N ALA A 734 20.01 -25.10 4.46
CA ALA A 734 19.69 -24.56 5.79
C ALA A 734 18.26 -23.95 5.84
N LEU A 735 17.74 -23.51 4.71
CA LEU A 735 16.36 -23.04 4.61
C LEU A 735 15.37 -24.20 4.66
N LEU A 736 15.60 -25.23 3.85
CA LEU A 736 14.81 -26.46 3.83
C LEU A 736 15.71 -27.65 3.53
N PRO A 737 16.26 -28.33 4.55
CA PRO A 737 16.97 -29.60 4.36
C PRO A 737 16.06 -30.65 3.68
N GLY A 738 16.60 -31.40 2.74
CA GLY A 738 15.82 -32.41 2.00
C GLY A 738 14.89 -31.86 0.91
N VAL A 739 14.99 -30.58 0.54
CA VAL A 739 14.15 -29.99 -0.52
C VAL A 739 14.31 -30.67 -1.87
N ALA A 740 15.43 -31.32 -2.12
CA ALA A 740 15.68 -32.08 -3.36
C ALA A 740 14.86 -33.37 -3.45
N ASP A 741 14.33 -33.87 -2.35
CA ASP A 741 13.56 -35.11 -2.28
C ASP A 741 12.06 -34.86 -2.52
N VAL A 742 11.65 -33.61 -2.70
CA VAL A 742 10.27 -33.24 -3.03
C VAL A 742 9.98 -33.58 -4.48
N GLU A 743 8.98 -34.42 -4.71
CA GLU A 743 8.58 -34.85 -6.04
C GLU A 743 7.99 -33.68 -6.87
N ALA A 744 8.22 -33.71 -8.18
CA ALA A 744 7.60 -32.74 -9.08
C ALA A 744 6.07 -32.92 -9.14
N ASN A 745 5.37 -31.82 -9.34
CA ASN A 745 3.90 -31.72 -9.35
C ASN A 745 3.24 -32.17 -8.05
N THR A 746 3.90 -31.95 -6.90
CA THR A 746 3.34 -32.20 -5.59
C THR A 746 3.07 -30.93 -4.81
N VAL A 747 2.07 -31.01 -3.96
CA VAL A 747 1.71 -29.98 -2.96
C VAL A 747 1.77 -30.61 -1.59
N THR A 748 2.50 -30.01 -0.68
CA THR A 748 2.67 -30.51 0.69
C THR A 748 2.61 -29.37 1.71
N LEU A 749 2.33 -29.73 2.97
CA LEU A 749 2.32 -28.78 4.07
C LEU A 749 3.58 -28.91 4.91
N LEU A 750 4.16 -27.77 5.22
CA LEU A 750 5.27 -27.61 6.16
C LEU A 750 4.88 -26.61 7.25
N GLU A 751 5.77 -26.41 8.20
CA GLU A 751 5.64 -25.43 9.27
C GLU A 751 6.92 -24.60 9.36
N THR A 752 6.82 -23.34 9.76
CA THR A 752 8.01 -22.53 10.00
C THR A 752 8.68 -22.95 11.30
N ASN A 753 10.02 -22.90 11.34
CA ASN A 753 10.79 -23.12 12.56
C ASN A 753 11.20 -21.79 13.18
N PRO A 754 10.44 -21.25 14.14
CA PRO A 754 10.73 -19.94 14.73
C PRO A 754 12.07 -19.93 15.50
N ARG A 755 12.53 -21.03 16.03
CA ARG A 755 13.82 -21.11 16.74
C ARG A 755 14.99 -20.89 15.80
N PHE A 756 14.97 -21.51 14.64
CA PHE A 756 15.97 -21.28 13.60
C PHE A 756 15.91 -19.84 13.10
N ILE A 757 14.71 -19.35 12.79
CA ILE A 757 14.50 -17.98 12.25
C ILE A 757 15.04 -16.95 13.24
N GLU A 758 14.65 -17.03 14.52
CA GLU A 758 15.13 -16.10 15.53
C GLU A 758 16.65 -16.18 15.71
N ALA A 759 17.22 -17.38 15.72
CA ALA A 759 18.67 -17.57 15.84
C ALA A 759 19.44 -16.93 14.67
N TYR A 760 18.96 -17.17 13.44
CA TYR A 760 19.52 -16.61 12.23
C TYR A 760 19.43 -15.06 12.21
N MET A 761 18.25 -14.53 12.56
CA MET A 761 18.00 -13.10 12.62
C MET A 761 18.86 -12.40 13.69
N VAL A 762 19.07 -13.04 14.85
CA VAL A 762 20.01 -12.52 15.85
C VAL A 762 21.44 -12.52 15.31
N GLY A 763 21.85 -13.53 14.56
CA GLY A 763 23.15 -13.58 13.90
C GLY A 763 23.39 -12.43 12.92
N LEU A 764 22.42 -12.15 12.06
CA LEU A 764 22.42 -10.98 11.15
C LEU A 764 22.61 -9.67 11.91
N ASN A 765 21.75 -9.44 12.90
CA ASN A 765 21.73 -8.22 13.70
C ASN A 765 23.03 -8.07 14.53
N HIS A 766 23.58 -9.16 15.03
CA HIS A 766 24.83 -9.17 15.78
C HIS A 766 26.01 -8.72 14.91
N GLU A 767 26.11 -9.27 13.70
CA GLU A 767 27.24 -8.93 12.80
C GLU A 767 27.09 -7.51 12.27
N LEU A 768 25.89 -7.08 11.87
CA LEU A 768 25.71 -5.69 11.46
C LEU A 768 26.00 -4.72 12.61
N SER A 769 25.66 -5.06 13.86
CA SER A 769 26.06 -4.26 15.04
C SER A 769 27.58 -4.09 15.11
N ARG A 770 28.35 -5.15 14.79
CA ARG A 770 29.84 -5.10 14.75
C ARG A 770 30.34 -4.22 13.61
N GLU A 771 29.76 -4.35 12.41
CA GLU A 771 30.11 -3.53 11.25
C GLU A 771 29.84 -2.05 11.49
N LEU A 772 28.67 -1.72 12.06
CA LEU A 772 28.31 -0.35 12.43
C LEU A 772 29.30 0.23 13.47
N LEU A 773 29.69 -0.57 14.49
CA LEU A 773 30.67 -0.17 15.48
C LEU A 773 32.03 0.07 14.85
N TRP A 774 32.50 -0.84 14.02
CA TRP A 774 33.81 -0.77 13.35
C TRP A 774 33.95 0.47 12.48
N ARG A 775 32.85 0.87 11.84
CA ARG A 775 32.77 2.02 10.94
C ARG A 775 32.29 3.31 11.63
N GLU A 776 32.25 3.31 12.96
CA GLU A 776 31.85 4.48 13.80
C GLU A 776 30.46 5.05 13.41
N TYR A 777 29.52 4.18 13.05
CA TYR A 777 28.17 4.60 12.69
C TYR A 777 27.42 5.17 13.92
N PRO A 778 26.63 6.26 13.80
CA PRO A 778 26.06 6.98 14.94
C PRO A 778 24.84 6.26 15.56
N THR A 779 25.07 5.07 16.12
CA THR A 779 24.04 4.28 16.84
C THR A 779 24.67 3.61 18.08
N ASP A 780 23.84 3.08 18.98
CA ASP A 780 24.29 2.39 20.20
C ASP A 780 24.44 0.86 20.02
N GLN A 781 24.36 0.37 18.80
CA GLN A 781 24.49 -1.03 18.37
C GLN A 781 23.46 -2.01 18.97
N ARG A 782 22.38 -1.52 19.59
CA ARG A 782 21.33 -2.34 20.17
C ARG A 782 20.09 -2.44 19.30
N GLY A 783 20.06 -1.73 18.18
CA GLY A 783 18.97 -1.75 17.23
C GLY A 783 18.76 -3.11 16.58
N SER A 784 17.53 -3.39 16.18
CA SER A 784 17.18 -4.58 15.40
C SER A 784 17.00 -4.15 13.95
N TYR A 785 18.07 -4.26 13.19
CA TYR A 785 18.18 -3.76 11.81
C TYR A 785 17.41 -4.62 10.82
N PHE A 786 17.41 -5.93 11.04
CA PHE A 786 16.69 -6.93 10.24
C PHE A 786 15.63 -7.55 11.12
N ARG A 787 14.37 -7.42 10.71
CA ARG A 787 13.24 -7.98 11.44
C ARG A 787 12.31 -8.78 10.52
N GLN A 788 12.60 -8.76 9.22
CA GLN A 788 11.82 -9.42 8.19
C GLN A 788 12.61 -10.62 7.65
N PHE A 789 12.15 -11.83 7.94
CA PHE A 789 12.71 -13.05 7.40
C PHE A 789 11.99 -13.46 6.11
N TRP A 790 10.67 -13.57 6.14
CA TRP A 790 9.84 -13.92 4.99
C TRP A 790 9.50 -12.70 4.13
N ASP A 791 9.04 -12.95 2.89
CA ASP A 791 8.61 -11.87 2.00
C ASP A 791 7.15 -11.46 2.26
N PRO A 792 6.87 -10.34 2.93
CA PRO A 792 5.52 -9.89 3.23
C PRO A 792 4.77 -9.32 2.02
N ARG A 793 5.43 -9.14 0.87
CA ARG A 793 4.78 -8.68 -0.37
C ARG A 793 3.70 -9.67 -0.86
N GLY A 794 3.74 -10.92 -0.39
CA GLY A 794 2.70 -11.91 -0.60
C GLY A 794 1.47 -11.76 0.28
N HIS A 795 1.48 -10.85 1.26
CA HIS A 795 0.34 -10.64 2.18
C HIS A 795 -0.85 -9.99 1.49
N VAL A 796 -2.05 -10.49 1.79
CA VAL A 796 -3.31 -9.96 1.26
C VAL A 796 -4.31 -9.76 2.42
N PRO A 797 -4.91 -8.57 2.58
CA PRO A 797 -4.69 -7.34 1.82
C PRO A 797 -3.31 -6.72 2.08
N ALA A 798 -2.79 -5.96 1.11
CA ALA A 798 -1.52 -5.26 1.30
C ALA A 798 -1.62 -4.25 2.46
N PRO A 799 -0.61 -4.19 3.35
CA PRO A 799 -0.65 -3.30 4.50
C PRO A 799 -0.67 -1.82 4.09
N GLN A 800 -1.61 -1.07 4.62
CA GLN A 800 -1.81 0.36 4.31
C GLN A 800 -1.17 1.29 5.33
N THR A 801 -0.98 0.81 6.56
CA THR A 801 -0.45 1.60 7.68
C THR A 801 0.88 1.02 8.17
N GLU A 802 1.67 1.85 8.88
CA GLU A 802 2.90 1.39 9.52
C GLU A 802 2.64 0.33 10.59
N ALA A 803 1.54 0.47 11.35
CA ALA A 803 1.16 -0.51 12.36
C ALA A 803 0.84 -1.88 11.74
N GLU A 804 0.22 -1.92 10.55
CA GLU A 804 -0.03 -3.16 9.82
C GLU A 804 1.28 -3.76 9.29
N ARG A 805 2.20 -2.94 8.78
CA ARG A 805 3.54 -3.41 8.38
C ARG A 805 4.32 -3.96 9.56
N GLU A 806 4.27 -3.27 10.70
CA GLU A 806 4.91 -3.73 11.93
C GLU A 806 4.34 -5.08 12.42
N ALA A 807 3.04 -5.28 12.28
CA ALA A 807 2.39 -6.55 12.63
C ALA A 807 2.80 -7.73 11.73
N LEU A 808 3.36 -7.46 10.54
CA LEU A 808 3.86 -8.49 9.62
C LEU A 808 5.35 -8.81 9.82
N ARG A 809 6.04 -8.16 10.76
CA ARG A 809 7.43 -8.49 11.08
C ARG A 809 7.52 -9.87 11.70
N ASP A 810 8.51 -10.65 11.27
CA ASP A 810 8.69 -12.02 11.79
C ASP A 810 9.19 -12.04 13.22
N ILE A 811 10.04 -11.09 13.61
CA ILE A 811 10.55 -10.99 14.99
C ILE A 811 10.28 -9.62 15.62
N ALA A 812 9.97 -9.62 16.91
CA ALA A 812 9.95 -8.41 17.72
C ALA A 812 11.37 -7.83 17.86
N PRO A 813 11.53 -6.50 18.14
CA PRO A 813 12.85 -5.92 18.38
C PRO A 813 13.60 -6.70 19.45
N ILE A 814 14.82 -7.18 19.15
CA ILE A 814 15.56 -8.16 19.98
C ILE A 814 15.80 -7.63 21.40
N HIS A 815 16.05 -6.34 21.56
CA HIS A 815 16.26 -5.72 22.86
C HIS A 815 15.01 -5.70 23.76
N THR A 816 13.82 -5.93 23.20
CA THR A 816 12.54 -5.99 23.94
C THR A 816 12.19 -7.42 24.36
N TRP A 817 12.92 -8.44 23.90
CA TRP A 817 12.61 -9.84 24.20
C TRP A 817 12.64 -10.09 25.69
N PRO A 818 11.57 -10.59 26.30
CA PRO A 818 11.51 -10.88 27.71
C PRO A 818 12.56 -11.95 28.10
N GLY A 819 13.23 -11.75 29.25
CA GLY A 819 14.27 -12.68 29.71
C GLY A 819 13.75 -14.09 30.00
N ARG A 820 12.44 -14.26 30.16
CA ARG A 820 11.76 -15.55 30.40
C ARG A 820 11.35 -16.26 29.10
N ASN A 821 11.40 -15.59 27.97
CA ASN A 821 11.06 -16.20 26.70
C ASN A 821 12.17 -17.14 26.25
N HIS A 822 11.75 -18.26 25.67
CA HIS A 822 12.64 -19.18 24.97
C HIS A 822 12.89 -18.69 23.53
N LEU A 823 13.86 -19.29 22.90
CA LEU A 823 14.06 -19.11 21.46
C LEU A 823 12.86 -19.70 20.71
N GLY A 824 12.26 -18.90 19.81
CA GLY A 824 11.01 -19.25 19.15
C GLY A 824 9.75 -18.59 19.72
N ASP A 825 9.86 -17.89 20.86
CA ASP A 825 8.71 -17.22 21.51
C ASP A 825 8.62 -15.71 21.18
N ASN A 826 9.46 -15.19 20.28
CA ASN A 826 9.65 -13.75 20.12
C ASN A 826 9.17 -13.21 18.77
N ALA A 827 8.18 -13.87 18.17
CA ALA A 827 7.51 -13.37 16.96
C ALA A 827 6.75 -12.06 17.22
N SER A 828 6.66 -11.19 16.22
CA SER A 828 5.84 -9.97 16.31
C SER A 828 4.34 -10.25 16.24
N HIS A 829 3.94 -11.35 15.62
CA HIS A 829 2.55 -11.78 15.49
C HIS A 829 2.23 -12.95 16.44
N GLY A 830 0.92 -13.20 16.66
CA GLY A 830 0.48 -14.17 17.67
C GLY A 830 0.78 -15.63 17.35
N ASN A 831 0.84 -16.01 16.07
CA ASN A 831 1.22 -17.35 15.62
C ASN A 831 2.72 -17.40 15.37
N THR A 832 3.44 -18.14 16.20
CA THR A 832 4.90 -18.25 16.11
C THR A 832 5.37 -19.23 15.04
N ALA A 833 4.53 -20.16 14.62
CA ALA A 833 4.84 -21.21 13.65
C ALA A 833 3.73 -21.32 12.57
N PRO A 834 3.63 -20.34 11.66
CA PRO A 834 2.69 -20.39 10.54
C PRO A 834 2.85 -21.64 9.68
N LEU A 835 1.73 -22.17 9.22
CA LEU A 835 1.71 -23.30 8.30
C LEU A 835 2.12 -22.83 6.90
N VAL A 836 2.90 -23.65 6.20
CA VAL A 836 3.47 -23.31 4.90
C VAL A 836 3.04 -24.32 3.84
N LEU A 837 2.34 -23.85 2.81
CA LEU A 837 2.02 -24.63 1.63
C LEU A 837 3.23 -24.61 0.67
N LEU A 838 3.83 -25.77 0.44
CA LEU A 838 4.92 -25.94 -0.52
C LEU A 838 4.36 -26.54 -1.82
N ILE A 839 4.62 -25.90 -2.94
CA ILE A 839 4.14 -26.29 -4.26
C ILE A 839 5.37 -26.52 -5.16
N CYS A 840 5.59 -27.76 -5.57
CA CYS A 840 6.67 -28.12 -6.49
C CYS A 840 6.09 -28.30 -7.90
N SER A 841 5.98 -27.23 -8.68
CA SER A 841 5.43 -27.25 -10.04
C SER A 841 5.82 -25.99 -10.82
N ASP A 842 5.79 -26.08 -12.14
CA ASP A 842 5.97 -24.93 -13.03
C ASP A 842 4.74 -23.99 -13.06
N LEU A 843 3.62 -24.40 -12.46
CA LEU A 843 2.37 -23.65 -12.45
C LEU A 843 2.56 -22.18 -12.01
N LEU A 844 3.20 -21.96 -10.87
CA LEU A 844 3.37 -20.63 -10.30
C LEU A 844 4.52 -19.82 -10.93
N ASN A 845 5.43 -20.49 -11.63
CA ASN A 845 6.44 -19.80 -12.44
C ASN A 845 5.83 -19.18 -13.70
N ARG A 846 4.91 -19.93 -14.33
CA ARG A 846 4.19 -19.45 -15.51
C ARG A 846 3.06 -18.49 -15.15
N ASN A 847 2.43 -18.69 -14.00
CA ASN A 847 1.30 -17.89 -13.52
C ASN A 847 1.65 -17.23 -12.17
N PRO A 848 2.58 -16.25 -12.14
CA PRO A 848 3.01 -15.63 -10.89
C PRO A 848 1.91 -14.88 -10.17
N ASP A 849 0.87 -14.44 -10.90
CA ASP A 849 -0.28 -13.71 -10.40
C ASP A 849 -1.40 -14.63 -9.86
N ALA A 850 -1.23 -15.95 -9.90
CA ALA A 850 -2.19 -16.90 -9.34
C ALA A 850 -2.52 -16.59 -7.87
N VAL A 851 -3.80 -16.63 -7.53
CA VAL A 851 -4.28 -16.37 -6.17
C VAL A 851 -4.26 -17.68 -5.38
N ILE A 852 -3.61 -17.61 -4.23
CA ILE A 852 -3.52 -18.74 -3.32
C ILE A 852 -4.18 -18.33 -2.00
N TYR A 853 -5.10 -19.14 -1.49
CA TYR A 853 -5.75 -18.89 -0.21
C TYR A 853 -6.18 -20.21 0.45
N ALA A 854 -6.39 -20.17 1.75
CA ALA A 854 -7.00 -21.28 2.48
C ALA A 854 -8.47 -20.99 2.74
N THR A 855 -9.34 -21.99 2.62
CA THR A 855 -10.77 -21.88 2.92
C THR A 855 -11.22 -22.99 3.83
N LYS A 856 -12.09 -22.67 4.79
CA LYS A 856 -12.62 -23.64 5.73
C LYS A 856 -13.55 -24.63 5.00
N ALA A 857 -13.45 -25.91 5.35
CA ALA A 857 -14.31 -26.94 4.81
C ALA A 857 -15.70 -26.93 5.47
N ASP A 858 -16.70 -27.51 4.80
CA ASP A 858 -18.02 -27.79 5.34
C ASP A 858 -18.30 -29.30 5.26
N ARG A 859 -19.03 -29.81 6.26
CA ARG A 859 -19.58 -31.17 6.25
C ARG A 859 -20.98 -31.16 5.70
N ARG A 860 -21.14 -31.61 4.46
CA ARG A 860 -22.47 -31.72 3.88
C ARG A 860 -23.24 -32.87 4.48
N PRO A 861 -24.45 -32.65 5.02
CA PRO A 861 -25.33 -33.74 5.46
C PRO A 861 -25.61 -34.66 4.28
N ASN A 862 -25.40 -35.95 4.45
CA ASN A 862 -25.65 -37.01 3.47
C ASN A 862 -24.66 -37.15 2.29
N GLU A 863 -23.52 -36.47 2.30
CA GLU A 863 -22.43 -36.69 1.33
C GLU A 863 -21.20 -37.24 2.06
N THR A 864 -20.50 -38.18 1.42
CA THR A 864 -19.24 -38.75 1.97
C THR A 864 -18.04 -37.77 1.78
N GLY A 865 -18.27 -36.61 1.18
CA GLY A 865 -17.23 -35.66 0.84
C GLY A 865 -17.28 -34.36 1.65
N ARG A 866 -16.18 -33.65 1.65
CA ARG A 866 -16.06 -32.27 2.16
C ARG A 866 -16.10 -31.29 0.99
N ALA A 867 -16.60 -30.08 1.22
CA ALA A 867 -16.60 -29.00 0.25
C ALA A 867 -16.19 -27.69 0.96
N PRO A 868 -15.74 -26.66 0.23
CA PRO A 868 -15.57 -25.34 0.81
C PRO A 868 -16.88 -24.82 1.44
N LEU A 869 -16.76 -24.15 2.58
CA LEU A 869 -17.88 -23.54 3.31
C LEU A 869 -18.57 -22.47 2.46
N ASP A 870 -19.90 -22.37 2.52
CA ASP A 870 -20.68 -21.33 1.86
C ASP A 870 -21.57 -20.60 2.89
N PRO A 871 -21.38 -19.29 3.18
CA PRO A 871 -20.34 -18.39 2.60
C PRO A 871 -18.91 -18.77 3.03
N PRO A 872 -17.91 -18.55 2.18
CA PRO A 872 -16.56 -19.00 2.45
C PRO A 872 -15.92 -18.26 3.64
N VAL A 873 -15.18 -18.99 4.48
CA VAL A 873 -14.27 -18.42 5.47
C VAL A 873 -12.86 -18.61 4.94
N GLU A 874 -12.23 -17.52 4.56
CA GLU A 874 -10.95 -17.52 3.86
C GLU A 874 -9.82 -17.00 4.74
N ARG A 875 -8.60 -17.52 4.51
CA ARG A 875 -7.34 -17.01 5.03
C ARG A 875 -6.41 -16.77 3.85
N TYR A 876 -5.87 -15.56 3.80
CA TYR A 876 -4.92 -15.17 2.75
C TYR A 876 -3.49 -15.33 3.23
N PRO A 877 -2.51 -15.41 2.31
CA PRO A 877 -1.11 -15.56 2.66
C PRO A 877 -0.57 -14.45 3.55
N LEU A 878 0.31 -14.82 4.48
CA LEU A 878 1.15 -13.89 5.23
C LEU A 878 2.40 -13.54 4.43
N PHE A 879 2.99 -14.51 3.76
CA PHE A 879 4.22 -14.36 2.99
C PHE A 879 4.28 -15.37 1.83
N ARG A 880 5.13 -15.08 0.87
CA ARG A 880 5.44 -15.97 -0.26
C ARG A 880 6.94 -16.01 -0.48
N GLY A 881 7.45 -17.15 -0.94
CA GLY A 881 8.84 -17.30 -1.32
C GLY A 881 9.04 -18.40 -2.37
N THR A 882 10.27 -18.51 -2.88
CA THR A 882 10.60 -19.46 -3.96
C THR A 882 11.93 -20.17 -3.73
N PHE A 883 11.98 -21.43 -4.17
CA PHE A 883 13.21 -22.18 -4.40
C PHE A 883 13.32 -22.48 -5.90
N PRO A 884 14.18 -21.80 -6.63
CA PRO A 884 14.37 -22.08 -8.03
C PRO A 884 14.82 -23.54 -8.28
N PRO A 885 14.38 -24.21 -9.41
CA PRO A 885 13.65 -23.55 -10.51
C PRO A 885 12.13 -23.52 -10.36
N ASN A 886 11.47 -24.41 -9.61
CA ASN A 886 10.05 -24.70 -9.73
C ASN A 886 9.31 -24.94 -8.40
N ILE A 887 9.88 -24.51 -7.29
CA ILE A 887 9.21 -24.64 -5.98
C ILE A 887 8.81 -23.24 -5.49
N THR A 888 7.54 -23.10 -5.15
CA THR A 888 6.99 -21.93 -4.44
C THR A 888 6.44 -22.36 -3.10
N PHE A 889 6.64 -21.54 -2.08
CA PHE A 889 6.04 -21.75 -0.77
C PHE A 889 5.27 -20.51 -0.32
N VAL A 890 4.20 -20.74 0.44
CA VAL A 890 3.25 -19.70 0.87
C VAL A 890 2.86 -19.96 2.32
N GLY A 891 3.08 -18.98 3.21
CA GLY A 891 2.76 -19.08 4.63
C GLY A 891 1.37 -18.58 4.98
N PHE A 892 0.69 -19.23 5.93
CA PHE A 892 -0.65 -18.90 6.39
C PHE A 892 -0.70 -18.83 7.92
N ASP A 893 -1.47 -17.89 8.46
CA ASP A 893 -1.78 -17.82 9.88
C ASP A 893 -2.77 -18.93 10.28
N LEU A 894 -2.27 -20.15 10.23
CA LEU A 894 -2.98 -21.38 10.55
C LEU A 894 -2.02 -22.35 11.25
N THR A 895 -2.54 -23.23 12.10
CA THR A 895 -1.79 -24.30 12.72
C THR A 895 -2.16 -25.67 12.13
N PRO A 896 -1.28 -26.68 12.24
CA PRO A 896 -1.61 -28.04 11.79
C PRO A 896 -2.90 -28.59 12.40
N GLU A 897 -3.15 -28.28 13.68
CA GLU A 897 -4.36 -28.71 14.37
C GLU A 897 -5.63 -28.04 13.83
N GLU A 898 -5.55 -26.75 13.49
CA GLU A 898 -6.70 -26.04 12.93
C GLU A 898 -7.10 -26.54 11.55
N VAL A 899 -6.12 -26.89 10.71
CA VAL A 899 -6.40 -27.33 9.33
C VAL A 899 -6.75 -28.81 9.22
N LYS A 900 -6.34 -29.62 10.19
CA LYS A 900 -6.63 -31.03 10.24
C LYS A 900 -8.10 -31.23 10.61
N GLY A 901 -8.87 -31.71 9.67
CA GLY A 901 -10.25 -32.11 9.94
C GLY A 901 -10.33 -33.48 10.54
N GLY A 902 -11.51 -33.84 11.04
CA GLY A 902 -11.78 -35.18 11.53
C GLY A 902 -13.19 -35.65 11.16
N PRO A 903 -13.51 -36.91 11.36
CA PRO A 903 -14.86 -37.42 11.17
C PRO A 903 -15.83 -36.70 12.11
N ALA A 904 -17.12 -36.65 11.72
CA ALA A 904 -18.14 -36.09 12.59
C ALA A 904 -18.13 -36.83 13.95
N PRO A 905 -18.20 -36.13 15.10
CA PRO A 905 -18.10 -36.77 16.39
C PRO A 905 -19.26 -37.72 16.62
N SER A 906 -18.95 -38.86 17.21
CA SER A 906 -19.94 -39.82 17.69
C SER A 906 -20.15 -39.61 19.19
N GLY A 907 -21.31 -39.09 19.56
CA GLY A 907 -21.67 -38.87 20.98
C GLY A 907 -21.27 -37.48 21.49
N ASN A 908 -20.68 -37.42 22.71
CA ASN A 908 -20.33 -36.17 23.38
C ASN A 908 -18.87 -35.71 23.15
N ASP A 909 -18.17 -36.31 22.19
CA ASP A 909 -16.80 -35.95 21.90
C ASP A 909 -16.74 -34.54 21.24
N PRO A 910 -15.72 -33.72 21.52
CA PRO A 910 -15.56 -32.44 20.86
C PRO A 910 -15.41 -32.62 19.37
N ASP A 911 -16.09 -31.77 18.59
CA ASP A 911 -15.99 -31.81 17.13
C ASP A 911 -14.60 -31.32 16.68
N PRO A 912 -13.79 -32.17 16.04
CA PRO A 912 -12.49 -31.78 15.50
C PRO A 912 -12.60 -30.75 14.33
N GLY A 913 -13.83 -30.47 13.91
CA GLY A 913 -14.06 -29.59 12.75
C GLY A 913 -13.90 -30.30 11.40
N PRO A 914 -14.35 -29.67 10.33
CA PRO A 914 -14.29 -30.26 8.98
C PRO A 914 -12.92 -30.09 8.29
N GLY A 915 -11.98 -29.33 8.87
CA GLY A 915 -10.68 -29.05 8.27
C GLY A 915 -10.71 -27.87 7.29
N TRP A 916 -9.64 -27.75 6.50
CA TRP A 916 -9.44 -26.67 5.54
C TRP A 916 -9.02 -27.22 4.18
N PHE A 917 -9.31 -26.43 3.13
CA PHE A 917 -8.77 -26.60 1.80
C PHE A 917 -7.78 -25.47 1.48
N PHE A 918 -6.72 -25.81 0.77
CA PHE A 918 -5.85 -24.84 0.11
C PHE A 918 -6.26 -24.73 -1.36
N VAL A 919 -6.53 -23.52 -1.79
CA VAL A 919 -7.04 -23.24 -3.13
C VAL A 919 -5.98 -22.50 -3.92
N LEU A 920 -5.67 -23.04 -5.10
CA LEU A 920 -4.91 -22.34 -6.12
C LEU A 920 -5.90 -21.93 -7.20
N GLN A 921 -6.00 -20.65 -7.45
CA GLN A 921 -6.95 -20.09 -8.39
C GLN A 921 -6.21 -19.22 -9.40
N GLU A 922 -6.57 -19.38 -10.64
CA GLU A 922 -6.15 -18.47 -11.70
C GLU A 922 -6.58 -17.04 -11.33
N HIS A 923 -5.76 -16.06 -11.69
CA HIS A 923 -6.01 -14.68 -11.28
C HIS A 923 -7.40 -14.20 -11.72
N PRO A 924 -8.29 -13.81 -10.80
CA PRO A 924 -9.70 -13.51 -11.11
C PRO A 924 -9.86 -12.11 -11.70
N THR A 925 -8.95 -11.64 -12.52
CA THR A 925 -9.09 -10.35 -13.15
C THR A 925 -9.84 -10.45 -14.46
N GLU A 926 -10.40 -9.35 -14.82
CA GLU A 926 -10.94 -8.88 -16.09
C GLU A 926 -11.20 -9.96 -17.15
N PRO A 927 -12.34 -9.96 -17.79
CA PRO A 927 -12.77 -11.06 -18.65
C PRO A 927 -11.74 -11.35 -19.75
N ARG A 928 -11.31 -12.61 -19.83
CA ARG A 928 -10.50 -13.17 -20.92
C ARG A 928 -11.38 -14.06 -21.78
N PHE A 929 -11.02 -14.16 -23.04
CA PHE A 929 -11.76 -14.93 -24.02
C PHE A 929 -10.83 -15.96 -24.65
N GLY A 930 -11.31 -17.16 -24.87
CA GLY A 930 -10.51 -18.24 -25.40
C GLY A 930 -11.26 -19.56 -25.36
N PHE A 931 -10.53 -20.64 -25.53
CA PHE A 931 -11.03 -22.01 -25.43
C PHE A 931 -10.00 -22.83 -24.67
N ASP A 932 -10.47 -23.83 -23.93
CA ASP A 932 -9.56 -24.74 -23.25
C ASP A 932 -8.70 -25.50 -24.24
N GLU A 933 -7.48 -25.88 -23.86
CA GLU A 933 -6.60 -26.63 -24.76
C GLU A 933 -7.18 -28.01 -25.10
N THR A 934 -7.69 -28.68 -24.09
CA THR A 934 -8.27 -30.05 -24.24
C THR A 934 -9.66 -30.08 -23.60
N GLY A 935 -10.57 -30.80 -24.21
CA GLY A 935 -11.93 -30.88 -23.71
C GLY A 935 -12.71 -32.11 -24.20
N SER A 936 -14.04 -32.07 -24.01
CA SER A 936 -14.90 -33.16 -24.44
C SER A 936 -15.13 -33.11 -25.95
N ALA A 937 -15.01 -34.26 -26.64
CA ALA A 937 -15.41 -34.37 -28.04
C ALA A 937 -16.91 -34.05 -28.26
N GLN A 938 -17.72 -34.12 -27.20
CA GLN A 938 -19.15 -33.78 -27.20
C GLN A 938 -19.42 -32.81 -26.03
N PRO A 939 -19.11 -31.54 -26.19
CA PRO A 939 -19.31 -30.58 -25.13
C PRO A 939 -20.79 -30.43 -24.79
N ALA A 940 -21.14 -30.53 -23.51
CA ALA A 940 -22.48 -30.39 -22.96
C ALA A 940 -22.75 -28.98 -22.44
N SER A 941 -21.72 -28.28 -22.03
CA SER A 941 -21.76 -26.90 -21.56
C SER A 941 -20.71 -26.05 -22.29
N TRP A 942 -20.82 -24.73 -22.21
CA TRP A 942 -19.82 -23.82 -22.80
C TRP A 942 -18.44 -23.92 -22.12
N ALA A 943 -18.41 -24.33 -20.86
CA ALA A 943 -17.16 -24.58 -20.14
C ALA A 943 -16.38 -25.83 -20.62
N ASP A 944 -17.02 -26.71 -21.41
CA ASP A 944 -16.37 -27.88 -22.00
C ASP A 944 -15.87 -27.62 -23.43
N LEU A 945 -16.02 -26.38 -23.94
CA LEU A 945 -15.65 -26.01 -25.30
C LEU A 945 -14.14 -25.75 -25.39
N SER A 946 -13.47 -26.58 -26.20
CA SER A 946 -12.02 -26.55 -26.35
C SER A 946 -11.59 -26.40 -27.81
N TRP A 947 -10.31 -26.11 -28.02
CA TRP A 947 -9.67 -26.07 -29.35
C TRP A 947 -9.80 -27.36 -30.15
N GLU A 948 -10.09 -28.50 -29.51
CA GLU A 948 -10.33 -29.77 -30.20
C GLU A 948 -11.62 -29.80 -31.02
N VAL A 949 -12.62 -29.05 -30.58
CA VAL A 949 -13.96 -29.00 -31.20
C VAL A 949 -14.14 -27.77 -32.09
N VAL A 950 -13.44 -26.70 -31.79
CA VAL A 950 -13.50 -25.45 -32.54
C VAL A 950 -12.77 -25.60 -33.87
N ALA A 951 -13.47 -25.36 -34.98
CA ALA A 951 -12.89 -25.38 -36.29
C ALA A 951 -12.00 -24.15 -36.55
N VAL A 952 -10.77 -24.38 -36.89
CA VAL A 952 -9.78 -23.33 -37.19
C VAL A 952 -9.39 -23.42 -38.66
N HIS A 953 -9.59 -22.32 -39.39
CA HIS A 953 -9.14 -22.18 -40.80
C HIS A 953 -8.07 -21.12 -40.89
N ASP A 954 -6.92 -21.49 -41.50
CA ASP A 954 -5.79 -20.58 -41.67
C ASP A 954 -5.43 -19.82 -40.38
N GLY A 955 -5.45 -20.51 -39.27
CA GLY A 955 -5.16 -19.97 -37.94
C GLY A 955 -6.29 -19.17 -37.30
N HIS A 956 -7.46 -19.05 -37.88
CA HIS A 956 -8.59 -18.29 -37.34
C HIS A 956 -9.82 -19.16 -37.08
N VAL A 957 -10.57 -18.87 -36.00
CA VAL A 957 -11.84 -19.55 -35.71
C VAL A 957 -12.84 -19.29 -36.84
N SER A 958 -13.38 -20.36 -37.39
CA SER A 958 -14.51 -20.31 -38.34
C SER A 958 -15.81 -20.58 -37.61
N LEU A 959 -16.71 -19.63 -37.58
CA LEU A 959 -17.98 -19.77 -36.89
C LEU A 959 -18.89 -20.81 -37.56
N ALA A 960 -18.94 -20.82 -38.88
CA ALA A 960 -19.78 -21.71 -39.65
C ALA A 960 -19.33 -23.18 -39.51
N ASP A 961 -18.01 -23.43 -39.58
CA ASP A 961 -17.50 -24.79 -39.53
C ASP A 961 -17.47 -25.33 -38.09
N THR A 962 -17.26 -24.44 -37.10
CA THR A 962 -17.45 -24.82 -35.70
C THR A 962 -18.89 -25.23 -35.41
N HIS A 963 -19.89 -24.48 -35.97
CA HIS A 963 -21.30 -24.87 -35.86
C HIS A 963 -21.53 -26.26 -36.48
N ALA A 964 -20.97 -26.52 -37.65
CA ALA A 964 -21.08 -27.80 -38.32
C ALA A 964 -20.39 -28.94 -37.54
N ALA A 965 -19.23 -28.70 -36.96
CA ALA A 965 -18.52 -29.63 -36.10
C ALA A 965 -19.33 -29.97 -34.82
N LEU A 966 -19.88 -28.98 -34.13
CA LEU A 966 -20.74 -29.17 -32.94
C LEU A 966 -22.01 -29.94 -33.29
N ALA A 967 -22.64 -29.66 -34.45
CA ALA A 967 -23.82 -30.37 -34.91
C ALA A 967 -23.48 -31.84 -35.27
N THR A 968 -22.36 -32.09 -35.92
CA THR A 968 -21.89 -33.44 -36.25
C THR A 968 -21.57 -34.25 -34.99
N ALA A 969 -21.00 -33.63 -33.97
CA ALA A 969 -20.74 -34.23 -32.66
C ALA A 969 -22.02 -34.51 -31.86
N GLY A 970 -23.19 -33.99 -32.31
CA GLY A 970 -24.44 -34.12 -31.59
C GLY A 970 -24.53 -33.25 -30.33
N SER A 971 -23.73 -32.21 -30.25
CA SER A 971 -23.70 -31.30 -29.09
C SER A 971 -24.99 -30.46 -29.04
N PRO A 972 -25.64 -30.32 -27.87
CA PRO A 972 -26.80 -29.47 -27.71
C PRO A 972 -26.49 -27.98 -27.90
N LEU A 973 -25.20 -27.61 -27.86
CA LEU A 973 -24.72 -26.24 -28.01
C LEU A 973 -24.81 -25.71 -29.46
N ALA A 974 -24.83 -26.62 -30.46
CA ALA A 974 -24.81 -26.25 -31.88
C ALA A 974 -25.88 -25.22 -32.27
N ALA A 975 -27.09 -25.34 -31.76
CA ALA A 975 -28.19 -24.46 -32.10
C ALA A 975 -28.04 -23.00 -31.63
N ALA A 976 -27.26 -22.78 -30.57
CA ALA A 976 -27.05 -21.46 -29.98
C ALA A 976 -25.63 -20.89 -30.22
N TRP A 977 -24.76 -21.63 -30.91
CA TRP A 977 -23.38 -21.22 -31.16
C TRP A 977 -23.34 -19.92 -31.98
N ALA A 978 -22.65 -18.92 -31.43
CA ALA A 978 -22.40 -17.63 -32.06
C ALA A 978 -23.67 -17.02 -32.74
N SER A 979 -24.81 -17.04 -32.05
CA SER A 979 -26.03 -16.44 -32.57
C SER A 979 -25.88 -14.94 -32.82
N ASP A 980 -25.13 -14.27 -31.95
CA ASP A 980 -24.71 -12.88 -32.06
C ASP A 980 -23.35 -12.67 -31.33
N ALA A 981 -22.81 -11.43 -31.33
CA ALA A 981 -21.54 -11.14 -30.73
C ALA A 981 -21.56 -11.24 -29.20
N GLY A 982 -22.69 -10.92 -28.56
CA GLY A 982 -22.83 -11.11 -27.11
C GLY A 982 -22.82 -12.58 -26.71
N ALA A 983 -23.49 -13.42 -27.51
CA ALA A 983 -23.47 -14.88 -27.33
C ALA A 983 -22.03 -15.44 -27.54
N PHE A 984 -21.35 -15.01 -28.61
CA PHE A 984 -19.95 -15.40 -28.82
C PHE A 984 -19.06 -15.02 -27.64
N ALA A 985 -19.22 -13.80 -27.10
CA ALA A 985 -18.48 -13.35 -25.92
C ALA A 985 -18.75 -14.21 -24.69
N VAL A 986 -20.03 -14.56 -24.41
CA VAL A 986 -20.37 -15.45 -23.28
C VAL A 986 -19.79 -16.84 -23.47
N GLN A 987 -19.81 -17.36 -24.70
CA GLN A 987 -19.40 -18.73 -25.03
C GLN A 987 -17.88 -18.91 -25.03
N THR A 988 -17.12 -17.82 -25.23
CA THR A 988 -15.65 -17.81 -25.20
C THR A 988 -15.10 -17.21 -23.92
N LEU A 989 -15.97 -16.71 -23.03
CA LEU A 989 -15.55 -16.16 -21.74
C LEU A 989 -14.97 -17.26 -20.87
N GLN A 990 -13.70 -17.12 -20.54
CA GLN A 990 -13.03 -18.02 -19.62
C GLN A 990 -13.27 -17.57 -18.17
N THR A 991 -13.71 -18.48 -17.35
CA THR A 991 -13.83 -18.28 -15.91
C THR A 991 -12.56 -18.77 -15.24
N PRO A 992 -12.01 -18.03 -14.24
CA PRO A 992 -10.79 -18.47 -13.59
C PRO A 992 -10.90 -19.88 -13.01
N PHE A 993 -10.01 -20.76 -13.44
CA PHE A 993 -9.94 -22.12 -12.93
C PHE A 993 -9.45 -22.12 -11.48
N ARG A 994 -9.91 -23.06 -10.68
CA ARG A 994 -9.44 -23.24 -9.31
C ARG A 994 -9.39 -24.71 -8.94
N VAL A 995 -8.32 -25.08 -8.24
CA VAL A 995 -8.18 -26.37 -7.61
C VAL A 995 -8.16 -26.21 -6.09
N ALA A 996 -8.93 -27.01 -5.39
CA ALA A 996 -8.96 -27.04 -3.94
C ALA A 996 -8.38 -28.37 -3.45
N ILE A 997 -7.34 -28.31 -2.64
CA ILE A 997 -6.62 -29.48 -2.11
C ILE A 997 -6.88 -29.56 -0.61
N SER A 998 -7.33 -30.70 -0.12
CA SER A 998 -7.60 -30.92 1.31
C SER A 998 -6.30 -30.92 2.11
N ALA A 999 -6.28 -30.20 3.23
CA ALA A 999 -5.14 -30.21 4.14
C ALA A 999 -4.84 -31.61 4.69
N ASP A 1000 -5.86 -32.43 4.91
CA ASP A 1000 -5.70 -33.80 5.43
C ASP A 1000 -4.88 -34.70 4.48
N ASP A 1001 -4.98 -34.48 3.16
CA ASP A 1001 -4.24 -35.25 2.15
C ASP A 1001 -2.74 -34.89 2.11
N MET A 1002 -2.37 -33.78 2.76
CA MET A 1002 -1.00 -33.24 2.81
C MET A 1002 -0.35 -33.33 4.19
N LEU A 1003 -1.10 -33.74 5.22
CA LEU A 1003 -0.58 -33.96 6.56
C LEU A 1003 -0.32 -35.46 6.79
N ALA A 1004 0.76 -35.79 7.52
CA ALA A 1004 1.13 -37.17 7.82
C ALA A 1004 0.24 -37.83 8.90
#